data_6861d44d2a9c11e560b753d387faf055
#
_entry.id   6861d44d2a9c11e560b753d387faf055
#
_cell.length_a   1.000
_cell.length_b   1.000
_cell.length_c   1.000
_cell.angle_alpha   90.00
_cell.angle_beta   90.00
_cell.angle_gamma   90.00
#
_symmetry.space_group_name_H-M   'P 1'
#
loop_
_entity.id
_entity.type
_entity.pdbx_description
1 polymer ?
#
loop_
_entity_poly.entity_id
_entity_poly.type
_entity_poly.pdbx_seq_one_letter_code
_entity_poly.pdbx_strand_id
1 'polypeptide(L)'
;MELFATCGTGLEAILGQELRGLGMDEVRPLTGGVAFSADLERAYTALLWSRVASRILLVLERVEATDSDSLYAGVRDIAWEDVVAPGATIAVNARGTNDQLRDTRYTALRVKDAVCDRLRDERGERPDVDAQHPDLLIQVNLHAKRATVYIDLSGTSLENRGYRDAARSSSPFIHETLAAAMLLAADWPARAKRGEILADSMCAAGTLVIEAALIAGDVAPGITRFTWGFSGWYGHDEELWQAILDAADARAQAGAREVVIYATDAREREIACARARAKAAAIGSLIEFLPGRDALANAIMHRADARGLFASCLFVSTECLEATLPARYAQLAGELLDAKPLEAAVMLVEGQDADAYLGMERTRGYSCMNGSAPCDIALFDLRGDASRAAQVSVRDRQLAVYDASAQQFADRLNKVFKQRRKWASKNGISAYRIYDADLPDYNMAIDLYEGAGEDAGRRLAHVAEYAPPKNIDATKAARRMTDALNIASVVLDVPADDVFVKRRVRAKGGSQYAQHDQDMRQRARHVVITQENGLLFEVDLASYLDTGLFLDHRDTRELVGKLAAGKSFLDLFAYTCTASVYAAARGAKFTTSVDLSNTYLQWGERNMELNGLMNGHQEFVRADCVEWVQQTRHTKMRWDLIFVDPPTFSNSAKMRTRGWDVQRDHAELLIGVSRLLTRGGAAVFSCNLRGFKLDRETIERAGVQVVDITDKTIPL
;
A
#
# COMPACT_ATOMS: atom_id res chain seq x y z
N MET A 1 -25.86 -34.23 4.49
CA MET A 1 -24.40 -34.28 4.77
C MET A 1 -23.99 -32.99 5.44
N GLU A 2 -23.10 -33.05 6.42
CA GLU A 2 -22.47 -31.87 6.99
C GLU A 2 -21.22 -31.47 6.19
N LEU A 3 -21.12 -30.22 5.80
CA LEU A 3 -20.02 -29.71 4.98
C LEU A 3 -19.40 -28.48 5.61
N PHE A 4 -18.15 -28.22 5.25
CA PHE A 4 -17.41 -27.03 5.67
C PHE A 4 -16.72 -26.39 4.46
N ALA A 5 -17.13 -25.17 4.10
CA ALA A 5 -16.47 -24.38 3.04
C ALA A 5 -15.42 -23.47 3.67
N THR A 6 -14.16 -23.60 3.29
CA THR A 6 -13.09 -22.68 3.71
C THR A 6 -13.06 -21.43 2.84
N CYS A 7 -12.68 -20.30 3.41
CA CYS A 7 -12.47 -19.05 2.64
C CYS A 7 -11.32 -18.23 3.23
N GLY A 8 -10.96 -17.15 2.55
CA GLY A 8 -10.07 -16.14 3.09
C GLY A 8 -10.65 -15.48 4.35
N THR A 9 -9.77 -15.14 5.30
CA THR A 9 -10.15 -14.48 6.56
C THR A 9 -10.94 -13.19 6.28
N GLY A 10 -12.09 -13.05 6.95
CA GLY A 10 -12.99 -11.89 6.80
C GLY A 10 -14.06 -12.05 5.72
N LEU A 11 -14.00 -13.11 4.89
CA LEU A 11 -14.98 -13.38 3.85
C LEU A 11 -16.12 -14.30 4.28
N GLU A 12 -16.13 -14.79 5.51
CA GLU A 12 -17.07 -15.78 6.03
C GLU A 12 -18.53 -15.33 5.92
N ALA A 13 -18.80 -14.04 6.14
CA ALA A 13 -20.16 -13.49 6.04
C ALA A 13 -20.64 -13.48 4.58
N ILE A 14 -19.78 -13.14 3.64
CA ILE A 14 -20.09 -13.10 2.19
C ILE A 14 -20.28 -14.52 1.66
N LEU A 15 -19.38 -15.44 2.02
CA LEU A 15 -19.52 -16.86 1.66
C LEU A 15 -20.83 -17.46 2.23
N GLY A 16 -21.17 -17.10 3.47
CA GLY A 16 -22.43 -17.56 4.09
C GLY A 16 -23.67 -17.04 3.33
N GLN A 17 -23.63 -15.83 2.81
CA GLN A 17 -24.70 -15.30 1.95
C GLN A 17 -24.76 -16.01 0.59
N GLU A 18 -23.61 -16.27 -0.02
CA GLU A 18 -23.51 -17.03 -1.28
C GLU A 18 -24.10 -18.42 -1.12
N LEU A 19 -23.70 -19.18 -0.08
CA LEU A 19 -24.20 -20.54 0.15
C LEU A 19 -25.71 -20.60 0.40
N ARG A 20 -26.29 -19.62 1.14
CA ARG A 20 -27.74 -19.49 1.27
C ARG A 20 -28.42 -19.23 -0.08
N GLY A 21 -27.81 -18.37 -0.93
CA GLY A 21 -28.28 -18.09 -2.28
C GLY A 21 -28.23 -19.30 -3.20
N LEU A 22 -27.31 -20.25 -2.95
CA LEU A 22 -27.20 -21.53 -3.65
C LEU A 22 -28.14 -22.61 -3.05
N GLY A 23 -28.95 -22.30 -2.02
CA GLY A 23 -29.93 -23.20 -1.45
C GLY A 23 -29.39 -24.15 -0.38
N MET A 24 -28.26 -23.82 0.25
CA MET A 24 -27.69 -24.61 1.34
C MET A 24 -28.45 -24.41 2.65
N ASP A 25 -28.57 -25.48 3.45
CA ASP A 25 -29.25 -25.46 4.75
C ASP A 25 -28.25 -25.21 5.90
N GLU A 26 -28.75 -24.79 7.05
CA GLU A 26 -28.00 -24.61 8.31
C GLU A 26 -26.70 -23.83 8.18
N VAL A 27 -26.66 -22.81 7.32
CA VAL A 27 -25.46 -22.05 6.99
C VAL A 27 -25.01 -21.21 8.16
N ARG A 28 -23.85 -21.54 8.74
CA ARG A 28 -23.24 -20.91 9.93
C ARG A 28 -21.82 -20.44 9.63
N PRO A 29 -21.56 -19.12 9.52
CA PRO A 29 -20.20 -18.59 9.44
C PRO A 29 -19.41 -18.91 10.72
N LEU A 30 -18.18 -19.38 10.56
CA LEU A 30 -17.21 -19.69 11.60
C LEU A 30 -15.85 -19.09 11.20
N THR A 31 -14.90 -19.05 12.11
CA THR A 31 -13.55 -18.55 11.78
C THR A 31 -12.90 -19.40 10.70
N GLY A 32 -12.54 -18.77 9.57
CA GLY A 32 -11.87 -19.38 8.42
C GLY A 32 -12.79 -20.15 7.47
N GLY A 33 -14.13 -20.07 7.64
CA GLY A 33 -15.06 -20.70 6.71
C GLY A 33 -16.51 -20.72 7.18
N VAL A 34 -17.31 -21.55 6.53
CA VAL A 34 -18.76 -21.67 6.79
C VAL A 34 -19.15 -23.13 6.87
N ALA A 35 -19.77 -23.52 7.98
CA ALA A 35 -20.42 -24.83 8.11
C ALA A 35 -21.83 -24.77 7.51
N PHE A 36 -22.25 -25.82 6.80
CA PHE A 36 -23.58 -25.92 6.21
C PHE A 36 -23.99 -27.37 6.01
N SER A 37 -25.26 -27.60 5.74
CA SER A 37 -25.84 -28.91 5.43
C SER A 37 -26.38 -28.93 4.01
N ALA A 38 -26.22 -30.06 3.30
CA ALA A 38 -26.73 -30.28 1.95
C ALA A 38 -26.94 -31.78 1.66
N ASP A 39 -27.79 -32.10 0.70
CA ASP A 39 -27.77 -33.38 0.00
C ASP A 39 -26.64 -33.42 -1.03
N LEU A 40 -26.50 -34.51 -1.77
CA LEU A 40 -25.42 -34.70 -2.74
C LEU A 40 -25.51 -33.72 -3.90
N GLU A 41 -26.72 -33.50 -4.44
CA GLU A 41 -26.95 -32.58 -5.58
C GLU A 41 -26.56 -31.15 -5.21
N ARG A 42 -26.95 -30.67 -4.00
CA ARG A 42 -26.60 -29.34 -3.53
C ARG A 42 -25.14 -29.25 -3.15
N ALA A 43 -24.49 -30.30 -2.63
CA ALA A 43 -23.06 -30.34 -2.40
C ALA A 43 -22.26 -30.16 -3.69
N TYR A 44 -22.64 -30.86 -4.76
CA TYR A 44 -22.06 -30.69 -6.10
C TYR A 44 -22.35 -29.30 -6.66
N THR A 45 -23.54 -28.77 -6.46
CA THR A 45 -23.88 -27.39 -6.84
C THR A 45 -22.97 -26.39 -6.12
N ALA A 46 -22.73 -26.57 -4.82
CA ALA A 46 -21.80 -25.71 -4.09
C ALA A 46 -20.37 -25.78 -4.62
N LEU A 47 -19.87 -26.98 -4.95
CA LEU A 47 -18.54 -27.19 -5.53
C LEU A 47 -18.38 -26.50 -6.88
N LEU A 48 -19.37 -26.59 -7.75
CA LEU A 48 -19.34 -26.03 -9.09
C LEU A 48 -19.54 -24.51 -9.10
N TRP A 49 -20.43 -23.99 -8.24
CA TRP A 49 -20.93 -22.62 -8.32
C TRP A 49 -20.37 -21.66 -7.27
N SER A 50 -19.77 -22.14 -6.16
CA SER A 50 -19.21 -21.21 -5.16
C SER A 50 -18.01 -20.47 -5.73
N ARG A 51 -18.07 -19.16 -5.65
CA ARG A 51 -17.04 -18.23 -6.11
C ARG A 51 -16.09 -17.79 -4.99
N VAL A 52 -16.58 -17.86 -3.73
CA VAL A 52 -15.84 -17.36 -2.56
C VAL A 52 -15.17 -18.48 -1.76
N ALA A 53 -15.67 -19.71 -1.86
CA ALA A 53 -15.03 -20.85 -1.22
C ALA A 53 -13.66 -21.18 -1.84
N SER A 54 -12.67 -21.43 -0.99
CA SER A 54 -11.36 -21.95 -1.42
C SER A 54 -11.36 -23.47 -1.49
N ARG A 55 -12.10 -24.13 -0.58
CA ARG A 55 -12.33 -25.59 -0.55
C ARG A 55 -13.69 -25.90 0.04
N ILE A 56 -14.27 -27.04 -0.34
CA ILE A 56 -15.46 -27.61 0.27
C ILE A 56 -15.11 -29.01 0.79
N LEU A 57 -15.27 -29.18 2.09
CA LEU A 57 -14.89 -30.37 2.84
C LEU A 57 -16.15 -31.07 3.36
N LEU A 58 -16.26 -32.37 3.14
CA LEU A 58 -17.29 -33.20 3.75
C LEU A 58 -16.82 -33.66 5.14
N VAL A 59 -17.59 -33.38 6.18
CA VAL A 59 -17.31 -33.83 7.54
C VAL A 59 -17.65 -35.33 7.66
N LEU A 60 -16.66 -36.13 7.99
CA LEU A 60 -16.88 -37.55 8.25
C LEU A 60 -17.18 -37.79 9.74
N GLU A 61 -16.26 -37.36 10.63
CA GLU A 61 -16.39 -37.64 12.03
C GLU A 61 -15.60 -36.62 12.87
N ARG A 62 -15.98 -36.49 14.15
CA ARG A 62 -15.25 -35.76 15.18
C ARG A 62 -14.74 -36.71 16.23
N VAL A 63 -13.43 -36.93 16.26
CA VAL A 63 -12.76 -37.90 17.12
C VAL A 63 -12.03 -37.25 18.27
N GLU A 64 -11.79 -38.00 19.33
CA GLU A 64 -10.90 -37.60 20.41
C GLU A 64 -9.43 -37.58 19.86
N ALA A 65 -8.67 -36.58 20.24
CA ALA A 65 -7.29 -36.40 19.82
C ALA A 65 -6.46 -35.76 20.94
N THR A 66 -6.57 -36.30 22.12
CA THR A 66 -5.74 -35.93 23.28
C THR A 66 -4.28 -36.27 23.04
N ASP A 67 -4.03 -37.41 22.40
CA ASP A 67 -2.71 -37.93 22.05
C ASP A 67 -2.77 -38.72 20.72
N SER A 68 -1.62 -39.33 20.37
CA SER A 68 -1.46 -40.11 19.14
C SER A 68 -2.35 -41.38 19.10
N ASP A 69 -2.59 -42.01 20.24
CA ASP A 69 -3.30 -43.28 20.30
C ASP A 69 -4.81 -43.06 20.26
N SER A 70 -5.33 -42.08 20.98
CA SER A 70 -6.73 -41.66 20.89
C SER A 70 -7.12 -41.21 19.49
N LEU A 71 -6.25 -40.38 18.80
CA LEU A 71 -6.45 -40.00 17.43
C LEU A 71 -6.49 -41.21 16.50
N TYR A 72 -5.51 -42.11 16.60
CA TYR A 72 -5.44 -43.33 15.78
C TYR A 72 -6.68 -44.20 15.96
N ALA A 73 -7.10 -44.47 17.18
CA ALA A 73 -8.26 -45.29 17.46
C ALA A 73 -9.53 -44.68 16.87
N GLY A 74 -9.79 -43.39 17.14
CA GLY A 74 -10.96 -42.70 16.62
C GLY A 74 -11.03 -42.64 15.09
N VAL A 75 -9.89 -42.44 14.42
CA VAL A 75 -9.82 -42.43 12.96
C VAL A 75 -10.01 -43.84 12.39
N ARG A 76 -9.47 -44.89 13.03
CA ARG A 76 -9.64 -46.28 12.60
C ARG A 76 -11.09 -46.77 12.73
N ASP A 77 -11.85 -46.23 13.66
CA ASP A 77 -13.25 -46.59 13.87
C ASP A 77 -14.18 -46.10 12.76
N ILE A 78 -13.75 -45.10 11.96
CA ILE A 78 -14.50 -44.65 10.76
C ILE A 78 -14.58 -45.80 9.75
N ALA A 79 -15.75 -45.99 9.15
CA ALA A 79 -15.98 -47.00 8.12
C ALA A 79 -15.37 -46.58 6.76
N TRP A 80 -14.02 -46.61 6.66
CA TRP A 80 -13.28 -46.19 5.48
C TRP A 80 -13.60 -47.00 4.24
N GLU A 81 -14.05 -48.20 4.41
CA GLU A 81 -14.58 -49.07 3.32
C GLU A 81 -15.79 -48.49 2.58
N ASP A 82 -16.55 -47.61 3.25
CA ASP A 82 -17.72 -46.92 2.67
C ASP A 82 -17.34 -45.49 2.16
N VAL A 83 -16.10 -45.06 2.43
CA VAL A 83 -15.61 -43.73 2.03
C VAL A 83 -14.65 -43.77 0.86
N VAL A 84 -13.64 -44.64 0.89
CA VAL A 84 -12.59 -44.74 -0.12
C VAL A 84 -13.03 -45.72 -1.20
N ALA A 85 -13.09 -45.31 -2.47
CA ALA A 85 -13.40 -46.21 -3.57
C ALA A 85 -12.31 -47.28 -3.74
N PRO A 86 -12.68 -48.54 -4.16
CA PRO A 86 -11.69 -49.58 -4.44
C PRO A 86 -10.63 -49.10 -5.47
N GLY A 87 -9.35 -49.31 -5.16
CA GLY A 87 -8.25 -48.92 -6.04
C GLY A 87 -7.90 -47.43 -6.04
N ALA A 88 -8.64 -46.59 -5.29
CA ALA A 88 -8.32 -45.14 -5.17
C ALA A 88 -7.07 -44.89 -4.35
N THR A 89 -6.27 -43.95 -4.79
CA THR A 89 -5.11 -43.43 -4.07
C THR A 89 -5.53 -42.39 -3.04
N ILE A 90 -4.86 -42.35 -1.89
CA ILE A 90 -5.15 -41.42 -0.81
C ILE A 90 -3.97 -40.53 -0.44
N ALA A 91 -4.26 -39.34 0.09
CA ALA A 91 -3.30 -38.56 0.86
C ALA A 91 -3.97 -37.98 2.10
N VAL A 92 -3.15 -37.64 3.10
CA VAL A 92 -3.61 -37.04 4.36
C VAL A 92 -2.87 -35.75 4.64
N ASN A 93 -3.62 -34.68 4.91
CA ASN A 93 -3.10 -33.42 5.42
C ASN A 93 -3.67 -33.15 6.82
N ALA A 94 -2.82 -32.66 7.73
CA ALA A 94 -3.25 -32.24 9.06
C ALA A 94 -2.95 -30.76 9.30
N ARG A 95 -3.84 -30.12 10.04
CA ARG A 95 -3.70 -28.72 10.52
C ARG A 95 -4.01 -28.65 12.01
N GLY A 96 -3.42 -27.63 12.65
CA GLY A 96 -3.54 -27.46 14.08
C GLY A 96 -2.60 -28.36 14.88
N THR A 97 -2.40 -28.03 16.14
CA THR A 97 -1.53 -28.73 17.09
C THR A 97 -2.13 -28.68 18.48
N ASN A 98 -1.70 -29.60 19.37
CA ASN A 98 -1.95 -29.53 20.78
C ASN A 98 -0.69 -29.90 21.58
N ASP A 99 -0.79 -30.09 22.91
CA ASP A 99 0.37 -30.34 23.74
C ASP A 99 1.09 -31.66 23.43
N GLN A 100 0.38 -32.66 22.88
CA GLN A 100 0.91 -33.99 22.56
C GLN A 100 1.17 -34.15 21.04
N LEU A 101 0.32 -33.60 20.19
CA LEU A 101 0.40 -33.63 18.73
C LEU A 101 0.93 -32.29 18.22
N ARG A 102 2.26 -32.10 18.34
CA ARG A 102 2.92 -30.81 18.01
C ARG A 102 3.42 -30.72 16.56
N ASP A 103 3.51 -31.85 15.86
CA ASP A 103 3.96 -31.92 14.47
C ASP A 103 2.80 -32.38 13.56
N THR A 104 2.38 -31.50 12.67
CA THR A 104 1.29 -31.78 11.72
C THR A 104 1.63 -32.88 10.74
N ARG A 105 2.92 -33.08 10.37
CA ARG A 105 3.35 -34.16 9.49
C ARG A 105 3.22 -35.51 10.21
N TYR A 106 3.64 -35.58 11.47
CA TYR A 106 3.45 -36.76 12.30
C TYR A 106 1.97 -37.08 12.46
N THR A 107 1.13 -36.08 12.75
CA THR A 107 -0.32 -36.23 12.87
C THR A 107 -0.92 -36.80 11.57
N ALA A 108 -0.52 -36.28 10.41
CA ALA A 108 -0.97 -36.78 9.10
C ALA A 108 -0.55 -38.24 8.85
N LEU A 109 0.69 -38.61 9.19
CA LEU A 109 1.17 -39.99 9.07
C LEU A 109 0.38 -40.94 9.98
N ARG A 110 0.07 -40.54 11.22
CA ARG A 110 -0.68 -41.35 12.16
C ARG A 110 -2.10 -41.59 11.70
N VAL A 111 -2.76 -40.55 11.15
CA VAL A 111 -4.09 -40.69 10.53
C VAL A 111 -4.02 -41.60 9.28
N LYS A 112 -3.03 -41.41 8.41
CA LYS A 112 -2.84 -42.29 7.24
C LYS A 112 -2.69 -43.75 7.64
N ASP A 113 -1.91 -44.04 8.67
CA ASP A 113 -1.72 -45.42 9.16
C ASP A 113 -3.05 -46.03 9.66
N ALA A 114 -3.86 -45.23 10.39
CA ALA A 114 -5.18 -45.68 10.85
C ALA A 114 -6.11 -46.03 9.67
N VAL A 115 -6.16 -45.18 8.65
CA VAL A 115 -6.96 -45.44 7.42
C VAL A 115 -6.49 -46.69 6.70
N CYS A 116 -5.16 -46.79 6.45
CA CYS A 116 -4.59 -47.94 5.77
C CYS A 116 -4.79 -49.25 6.52
N ASP A 117 -4.66 -49.24 7.83
CA ASP A 117 -4.86 -50.44 8.67
C ASP A 117 -6.33 -50.88 8.70
N ARG A 118 -7.28 -49.92 8.78
CA ARG A 118 -8.71 -50.23 8.68
C ARG A 118 -9.04 -50.87 7.32
N LEU A 119 -8.63 -50.28 6.21
CA LEU A 119 -8.92 -50.80 4.87
C LEU A 119 -8.28 -52.16 4.63
N ARG A 120 -7.04 -52.39 5.14
CA ARG A 120 -6.40 -53.70 5.09
C ARG A 120 -7.19 -54.77 5.87
N ASP A 121 -7.69 -54.40 7.03
CA ASP A 121 -8.40 -55.34 7.90
C ASP A 121 -9.79 -55.71 7.33
N GLU A 122 -10.49 -54.74 6.69
CA GLU A 122 -11.85 -54.96 6.14
C GLU A 122 -11.81 -55.49 4.66
N ARG A 123 -10.86 -55.01 3.85
CA ARG A 123 -10.80 -55.35 2.42
C ARG A 123 -9.64 -56.28 2.02
N GLY A 124 -8.71 -56.57 2.96
CA GLY A 124 -7.54 -57.38 2.71
C GLY A 124 -6.38 -56.68 1.97
N GLU A 125 -6.56 -55.42 1.56
CA GLU A 125 -5.53 -54.63 0.87
C GLU A 125 -5.44 -53.21 1.37
N ARG A 126 -4.24 -52.61 1.26
CA ARG A 126 -3.98 -51.20 1.62
C ARG A 126 -4.16 -50.32 0.40
N PRO A 127 -4.71 -49.12 0.53
CA PRO A 127 -4.73 -48.16 -0.54
C PRO A 127 -3.33 -47.65 -0.86
N ASP A 128 -3.07 -47.33 -2.09
CA ASP A 128 -1.86 -46.63 -2.50
C ASP A 128 -1.88 -45.18 -2.02
N VAL A 129 -0.71 -44.60 -1.78
CA VAL A 129 -0.56 -43.24 -1.30
C VAL A 129 0.09 -42.38 -2.36
N ASP A 130 -0.62 -41.41 -2.89
CA ASP A 130 -0.09 -40.38 -3.77
C ASP A 130 -0.19 -39.00 -3.08
N ALA A 131 0.94 -38.46 -2.65
CA ALA A 131 0.98 -37.17 -1.96
C ALA A 131 0.79 -35.97 -2.89
N GLN A 132 0.95 -36.13 -4.20
CA GLN A 132 0.85 -35.04 -5.17
C GLN A 132 -0.47 -34.99 -5.88
N HIS A 133 -1.02 -36.15 -6.29
CA HIS A 133 -2.24 -36.25 -7.06
C HIS A 133 -3.16 -37.37 -6.53
N PRO A 134 -3.60 -37.29 -5.26
CA PRO A 134 -4.46 -38.33 -4.70
C PRO A 134 -5.85 -38.28 -5.33
N ASP A 135 -6.49 -39.45 -5.51
CA ASP A 135 -7.89 -39.52 -5.89
C ASP A 135 -8.81 -39.05 -4.75
N LEU A 136 -8.37 -39.22 -3.49
CA LEU A 136 -9.06 -38.76 -2.30
C LEU A 136 -8.10 -38.12 -1.29
N LEU A 137 -8.34 -36.84 -1.02
CA LEU A 137 -7.56 -36.10 0.00
C LEU A 137 -8.33 -36.05 1.31
N ILE A 138 -7.75 -36.67 2.34
CA ILE A 138 -8.26 -36.64 3.72
C ILE A 138 -7.64 -35.42 4.42
N GLN A 139 -8.46 -34.58 5.03
CA GLN A 139 -8.03 -33.45 5.84
C GLN A 139 -8.40 -33.64 7.28
N VAL A 140 -7.47 -33.34 8.18
CA VAL A 140 -7.69 -33.41 9.63
C VAL A 140 -7.40 -32.06 10.25
N ASN A 141 -8.37 -31.53 10.97
CA ASN A 141 -8.19 -30.26 11.68
C ASN A 141 -8.22 -30.53 13.19
N LEU A 142 -7.06 -30.38 13.83
CA LEU A 142 -6.87 -30.58 15.25
C LEU A 142 -7.14 -29.28 16.01
N HIS A 143 -8.07 -29.32 16.94
CA HIS A 143 -8.37 -28.21 17.84
C HIS A 143 -8.51 -28.71 19.29
N ALA A 144 -7.63 -28.23 20.18
CA ALA A 144 -7.54 -28.66 21.56
C ALA A 144 -7.43 -30.19 21.67
N LYS A 145 -8.41 -30.88 22.20
CA LYS A 145 -8.44 -32.34 22.43
C LYS A 145 -9.27 -33.10 21.39
N ARG A 146 -9.70 -32.46 20.32
CA ARG A 146 -10.55 -33.07 19.29
C ARG A 146 -9.94 -32.85 17.91
N ALA A 147 -10.14 -33.80 17.02
CA ALA A 147 -9.87 -33.69 15.63
C ALA A 147 -11.16 -33.88 14.83
N THR A 148 -11.36 -33.03 13.82
CA THR A 148 -12.40 -33.24 12.82
C THR A 148 -11.76 -33.84 11.58
N VAL A 149 -12.30 -34.94 11.10
CA VAL A 149 -11.83 -35.66 9.90
C VAL A 149 -12.77 -35.33 8.75
N TYR A 150 -12.15 -34.91 7.63
CA TYR A 150 -12.87 -34.53 6.41
C TYR A 150 -12.32 -35.27 5.20
N ILE A 151 -13.12 -35.37 4.17
CA ILE A 151 -12.61 -35.52 2.79
C ILE A 151 -12.76 -34.19 2.04
N ASP A 152 -11.75 -33.87 1.25
CA ASP A 152 -11.73 -32.66 0.44
C ASP A 152 -12.37 -32.94 -0.93
N LEU A 153 -13.64 -32.56 -1.09
CA LEU A 153 -14.37 -32.75 -2.35
C LEU A 153 -13.84 -31.85 -3.47
N SER A 154 -13.09 -30.80 -3.14
CA SER A 154 -12.52 -29.88 -4.15
C SER A 154 -11.25 -30.43 -4.80
N GLY A 155 -10.48 -31.27 -4.12
CA GLY A 155 -9.17 -31.75 -4.55
C GLY A 155 -8.09 -30.67 -4.55
N THR A 156 -8.13 -29.75 -5.51
CA THR A 156 -7.29 -28.53 -5.54
C THR A 156 -8.10 -27.31 -5.13
N SER A 157 -7.43 -26.18 -4.86
CA SER A 157 -8.15 -24.93 -4.49
C SER A 157 -9.14 -24.51 -5.58
N LEU A 158 -10.36 -24.13 -5.17
CA LEU A 158 -11.40 -23.62 -6.08
C LEU A 158 -11.04 -22.26 -6.70
N GLU A 159 -10.01 -21.56 -6.16
CA GLU A 159 -9.44 -20.36 -6.77
C GLU A 159 -8.83 -20.63 -8.16
N ASN A 160 -8.33 -21.86 -8.39
CA ASN A 160 -7.72 -22.24 -9.65
C ASN A 160 -8.79 -22.43 -10.72
N ARG A 161 -9.16 -21.35 -11.41
CA ARG A 161 -10.17 -21.35 -12.48
C ARG A 161 -9.57 -21.50 -13.88
N GLY A 162 -8.25 -21.75 -13.98
CA GLY A 162 -7.54 -22.05 -15.24
C GLY A 162 -7.15 -20.85 -16.09
N TYR A 163 -7.90 -19.75 -16.05
CA TYR A 163 -7.61 -18.61 -16.93
C TYR A 163 -6.34 -17.83 -16.58
N ARG A 164 -5.87 -17.91 -15.32
CA ARG A 164 -4.65 -17.22 -14.86
C ARG A 164 -3.38 -17.69 -15.56
N ASP A 165 -3.33 -18.96 -15.93
CA ASP A 165 -2.16 -19.58 -16.56
C ASP A 165 -1.96 -19.13 -18.02
N ALA A 166 -2.98 -18.54 -18.65
CA ALA A 166 -2.92 -18.05 -20.02
C ALA A 166 -1.92 -16.90 -20.24
N ALA A 167 -1.62 -16.11 -19.18
CA ALA A 167 -0.64 -15.04 -19.27
C ALA A 167 -0.10 -14.67 -17.88
N ARG A 168 1.20 -14.33 -17.81
CA ARG A 168 1.87 -13.88 -16.58
C ARG A 168 1.81 -12.37 -16.44
N SER A 169 1.37 -11.90 -15.28
CA SER A 169 1.40 -10.49 -14.87
C SER A 169 2.57 -10.22 -13.94
N SER A 170 3.08 -9.00 -13.99
CA SER A 170 4.06 -8.47 -13.02
C SER A 170 3.42 -7.65 -11.90
N SER A 171 2.12 -7.38 -12.02
CA SER A 171 1.37 -6.59 -11.03
C SER A 171 1.01 -7.41 -9.80
N PRO A 172 0.84 -6.76 -8.65
CA PRO A 172 0.16 -7.37 -7.52
C PRO A 172 -1.19 -7.92 -7.98
N PHE A 173 -1.56 -9.08 -7.47
CA PHE A 173 -2.79 -9.72 -7.88
C PHE A 173 -3.74 -9.89 -6.70
N ILE A 174 -5.00 -9.88 -7.01
CA ILE A 174 -6.10 -10.29 -6.14
C ILE A 174 -6.47 -11.73 -6.46
N HIS A 175 -6.75 -12.54 -5.43
CA HIS A 175 -7.28 -13.88 -5.63
C HIS A 175 -8.68 -13.81 -6.25
N GLU A 176 -9.03 -14.80 -7.07
CA GLU A 176 -10.33 -14.90 -7.74
C GLU A 176 -11.48 -14.89 -6.74
N THR A 177 -11.31 -15.59 -5.62
CA THR A 177 -12.29 -15.66 -4.53
C THR A 177 -12.52 -14.31 -3.87
N LEU A 178 -11.47 -13.49 -3.69
CA LEU A 178 -11.58 -12.14 -3.13
C LEU A 178 -12.22 -11.18 -4.14
N ALA A 179 -11.87 -11.27 -5.43
CA ALA A 179 -12.51 -10.49 -6.50
C ALA A 179 -14.01 -10.78 -6.59
N ALA A 180 -14.38 -12.06 -6.54
CA ALA A 180 -15.78 -12.47 -6.51
C ALA A 180 -16.50 -11.97 -5.25
N ALA A 181 -15.85 -12.04 -4.09
CA ALA A 181 -16.42 -11.53 -2.83
C ALA A 181 -16.72 -10.02 -2.89
N MET A 182 -15.84 -9.20 -3.50
CA MET A 182 -16.09 -7.79 -3.74
C MET A 182 -17.35 -7.57 -4.58
N LEU A 183 -17.48 -8.31 -5.68
CA LEU A 183 -18.61 -8.20 -6.61
C LEU A 183 -19.93 -8.64 -5.96
N LEU A 184 -19.89 -9.73 -5.17
CA LEU A 184 -21.06 -10.20 -4.41
C LEU A 184 -21.46 -9.20 -3.33
N ALA A 185 -20.50 -8.61 -2.61
CA ALA A 185 -20.76 -7.58 -1.61
C ALA A 185 -21.43 -6.34 -2.22
N ALA A 186 -21.14 -6.02 -3.49
CA ALA A 186 -21.73 -4.92 -4.27
C ALA A 186 -23.03 -5.29 -4.99
N ASP A 187 -23.57 -6.49 -4.78
CA ASP A 187 -24.78 -7.01 -5.44
C ASP A 187 -24.66 -7.06 -6.98
N TRP A 188 -23.44 -7.31 -7.48
CA TRP A 188 -23.19 -7.37 -8.92
C TRP A 188 -24.07 -8.38 -9.66
N PRO A 189 -24.40 -9.58 -9.14
CA PRO A 189 -25.31 -10.51 -9.83
C PRO A 189 -26.68 -9.89 -10.15
N ALA A 190 -27.26 -9.15 -9.24
CA ALA A 190 -28.55 -8.49 -9.48
C ALA A 190 -28.40 -7.24 -10.38
N ARG A 191 -27.31 -6.50 -10.27
CA ARG A 191 -26.99 -5.36 -11.13
C ARG A 191 -26.79 -5.79 -12.58
N ALA A 192 -26.03 -6.85 -12.82
CA ALA A 192 -25.79 -7.43 -14.14
C ALA A 192 -27.11 -7.87 -14.81
N LYS A 193 -28.03 -8.51 -14.05
CA LYS A 193 -29.38 -8.89 -14.55
C LYS A 193 -30.23 -7.69 -14.95
N ARG A 194 -29.99 -6.50 -14.37
CA ARG A 194 -30.65 -5.24 -14.76
C ARG A 194 -29.96 -4.55 -15.94
N GLY A 195 -28.88 -5.11 -16.51
CA GLY A 195 -28.11 -4.52 -17.60
C GLY A 195 -27.24 -3.32 -17.14
N GLU A 196 -26.91 -3.22 -15.84
CA GLU A 196 -26.02 -2.19 -15.35
C GLU A 196 -24.59 -2.41 -15.88
N ILE A 197 -23.87 -1.32 -16.14
CA ILE A 197 -22.47 -1.38 -16.55
C ILE A 197 -21.55 -1.57 -15.35
N LEU A 198 -20.36 -2.18 -15.60
CA LEU A 198 -19.27 -2.18 -14.64
C LEU A 198 -18.06 -1.46 -15.26
N ALA A 199 -17.34 -0.68 -14.46
CA ALA A 199 -16.14 0.01 -14.89
C ALA A 199 -14.99 -0.22 -13.90
N ASP A 200 -13.79 -0.52 -14.44
CA ASP A 200 -12.54 -0.61 -13.70
C ASP A 200 -11.45 0.21 -14.41
N SER A 201 -10.95 1.26 -13.76
CA SER A 201 -9.92 2.15 -14.30
C SER A 201 -8.49 1.70 -14.01
N MET A 202 -8.30 0.61 -13.26
CA MET A 202 -7.01 0.06 -12.86
C MET A 202 -7.05 -1.48 -12.85
N CYS A 203 -7.52 -2.08 -13.95
CA CYS A 203 -7.87 -3.51 -14.00
C CYS A 203 -6.68 -4.47 -13.88
N ALA A 204 -5.44 -3.98 -13.96
CA ALA A 204 -4.24 -4.81 -13.94
C ALA A 204 -4.39 -6.02 -14.89
N ALA A 205 -4.09 -7.23 -14.41
CA ALA A 205 -4.24 -8.47 -15.21
C ALA A 205 -5.68 -8.98 -15.37
N GLY A 206 -6.68 -8.18 -14.96
CA GLY A 206 -8.09 -8.38 -15.28
C GLY A 206 -8.87 -9.30 -14.35
N THR A 207 -8.34 -9.75 -13.23
CA THR A 207 -9.05 -10.72 -12.35
C THR A 207 -10.45 -10.24 -11.96
N LEU A 208 -10.59 -8.97 -11.52
CA LEU A 208 -11.88 -8.43 -11.08
C LEU A 208 -12.90 -8.37 -12.22
N VAL A 209 -12.51 -7.85 -13.39
CA VAL A 209 -13.41 -7.74 -14.55
C VAL A 209 -13.75 -9.11 -15.18
N ILE A 210 -12.84 -10.09 -15.09
CA ILE A 210 -13.09 -11.46 -15.52
C ILE A 210 -14.13 -12.12 -14.61
N GLU A 211 -13.98 -12.01 -13.30
CA GLU A 211 -14.98 -12.52 -12.34
C GLU A 211 -16.33 -11.82 -12.53
N ALA A 212 -16.34 -10.51 -12.80
CA ALA A 212 -17.56 -9.77 -13.11
C ALA A 212 -18.25 -10.30 -14.38
N ALA A 213 -17.46 -10.63 -15.41
CA ALA A 213 -17.99 -11.19 -16.65
C ALA A 213 -18.50 -12.64 -16.49
N LEU A 214 -17.81 -13.48 -15.71
CA LEU A 214 -18.28 -14.82 -15.35
C LEU A 214 -19.59 -14.79 -14.58
N ILE A 215 -19.75 -13.82 -13.67
CA ILE A 215 -21.01 -13.62 -12.94
C ILE A 215 -22.12 -13.15 -13.89
N ALA A 216 -21.87 -12.17 -14.73
CA ALA A 216 -22.84 -11.62 -15.67
C ALA A 216 -23.27 -12.64 -16.72
N GLY A 217 -22.33 -13.43 -17.22
CA GLY A 217 -22.58 -14.53 -18.18
C GLY A 217 -23.20 -15.78 -17.58
N ASP A 218 -23.49 -15.78 -16.28
CA ASP A 218 -23.99 -16.95 -15.52
C ASP A 218 -23.14 -18.21 -15.74
N VAL A 219 -21.81 -18.02 -15.80
CA VAL A 219 -20.81 -19.08 -16.00
C VAL A 219 -20.37 -19.62 -14.65
N ALA A 220 -20.51 -20.92 -14.43
CA ALA A 220 -20.04 -21.56 -13.18
C ALA A 220 -18.51 -21.47 -13.08
N PRO A 221 -17.94 -21.03 -11.95
CA PRO A 221 -16.49 -20.86 -11.80
C PRO A 221 -15.71 -22.17 -11.87
N GLY A 222 -16.35 -23.28 -11.54
CA GLY A 222 -15.77 -24.62 -11.61
C GLY A 222 -15.88 -25.32 -12.96
N ILE A 223 -16.55 -24.72 -13.97
CA ILE A 223 -16.88 -25.42 -15.25
C ILE A 223 -15.65 -25.84 -16.05
N THR A 224 -14.53 -25.14 -15.92
CA THR A 224 -13.28 -25.46 -16.64
C THR A 224 -12.38 -26.45 -15.91
N ARG A 225 -12.80 -26.95 -14.75
CA ARG A 225 -11.99 -27.89 -13.96
C ARG A 225 -12.19 -29.31 -14.45
N PHE A 226 -11.07 -30.01 -14.64
CA PHE A 226 -11.08 -31.40 -15.11
C PHE A 226 -10.86 -32.41 -13.97
N THR A 227 -10.40 -31.96 -12.81
CA THR A 227 -10.10 -32.84 -11.67
C THR A 227 -10.80 -32.36 -10.41
N TRP A 228 -11.43 -33.29 -9.70
CA TRP A 228 -12.15 -33.05 -8.46
C TRP A 228 -11.70 -34.03 -7.40
N GLY A 229 -11.79 -33.65 -6.13
CA GLY A 229 -11.37 -34.47 -5.00
C GLY A 229 -12.32 -35.58 -4.60
N PHE A 230 -13.45 -35.69 -5.29
CA PHE A 230 -14.44 -36.73 -5.05
C PHE A 230 -14.32 -37.94 -6.00
N SER A 231 -13.35 -37.96 -6.93
CA SER A 231 -13.16 -39.10 -7.87
C SER A 231 -12.81 -40.39 -7.15
N GLY A 232 -12.11 -40.33 -6.01
CA GLY A 232 -11.83 -41.47 -5.15
C GLY A 232 -12.83 -41.68 -4.02
N TRP A 233 -13.94 -40.96 -3.99
CA TRP A 233 -14.97 -41.10 -2.95
C TRP A 233 -16.05 -42.09 -3.37
N TYR A 234 -16.30 -43.09 -2.54
CA TYR A 234 -17.28 -44.15 -2.82
C TYR A 234 -18.72 -43.65 -2.92
N GLY A 235 -19.05 -42.51 -2.28
CA GLY A 235 -20.35 -41.83 -2.36
C GLY A 235 -20.53 -40.94 -3.60
N HIS A 236 -19.60 -40.96 -4.55
CA HIS A 236 -19.69 -40.16 -5.77
C HIS A 236 -20.76 -40.76 -6.73
N ASP A 237 -21.57 -39.86 -7.33
CA ASP A 237 -22.57 -40.20 -8.35
C ASP A 237 -22.22 -39.44 -9.65
N GLU A 238 -21.66 -40.17 -10.62
CA GLU A 238 -21.19 -39.59 -11.88
C GLU A 238 -22.36 -39.10 -12.75
N GLU A 239 -23.52 -39.80 -12.75
CA GLU A 239 -24.70 -39.41 -13.57
C GLU A 239 -25.26 -38.09 -13.06
N LEU A 240 -25.38 -37.94 -11.73
CA LEU A 240 -25.84 -36.73 -11.11
C LEU A 240 -24.85 -35.56 -11.34
N TRP A 241 -23.54 -35.83 -11.24
CA TRP A 241 -22.51 -34.82 -11.50
C TRP A 241 -22.59 -34.33 -12.96
N GLN A 242 -22.70 -35.22 -13.93
CA GLN A 242 -22.83 -34.85 -15.34
C GLN A 242 -24.10 -34.04 -15.62
N ALA A 243 -25.22 -34.39 -15.00
CA ALA A 243 -26.46 -33.61 -15.14
C ALA A 243 -26.30 -32.16 -14.60
N ILE A 244 -25.53 -31.96 -13.54
CA ILE A 244 -25.25 -30.64 -12.98
C ILE A 244 -24.32 -29.82 -13.91
N LEU A 245 -23.33 -30.47 -14.53
CA LEU A 245 -22.47 -29.85 -15.55
C LEU A 245 -23.28 -29.40 -16.77
N ASP A 246 -24.14 -30.28 -17.30
CA ASP A 246 -24.99 -29.97 -18.46
C ASP A 246 -25.94 -28.81 -18.18
N ALA A 247 -26.51 -28.76 -16.98
CA ALA A 247 -27.33 -27.64 -16.52
C ALA A 247 -26.54 -26.33 -16.41
N ALA A 248 -25.29 -26.39 -15.97
CA ALA A 248 -24.41 -25.22 -15.87
C ALA A 248 -24.01 -24.70 -17.27
N ASP A 249 -23.74 -25.58 -18.22
CA ASP A 249 -23.49 -25.21 -19.62
C ASP A 249 -24.71 -24.55 -20.27
N ALA A 250 -25.90 -25.08 -20.04
CA ALA A 250 -27.14 -24.49 -20.52
C ALA A 250 -27.37 -23.09 -19.96
N ARG A 251 -27.06 -22.86 -18.68
CA ARG A 251 -27.11 -21.53 -18.03
C ARG A 251 -26.10 -20.58 -18.66
N ALA A 252 -24.86 -20.99 -18.86
CA ALA A 252 -23.83 -20.18 -19.51
C ALA A 252 -24.19 -19.77 -20.94
N GLN A 253 -24.90 -20.67 -21.71
CA GLN A 253 -25.40 -20.35 -23.05
C GLN A 253 -26.54 -19.33 -23.04
N ALA A 254 -27.41 -19.37 -22.03
CA ALA A 254 -28.55 -18.47 -21.86
C ALA A 254 -28.18 -17.17 -21.13
N GLY A 255 -26.99 -17.08 -20.54
CA GLY A 255 -26.56 -15.97 -19.68
C GLY A 255 -26.62 -14.61 -20.35
N ALA A 256 -26.72 -13.55 -19.55
CA ALA A 256 -26.90 -12.17 -19.99
C ALA A 256 -25.71 -11.69 -20.85
N ARG A 257 -25.96 -11.46 -22.14
CA ARG A 257 -24.95 -11.00 -23.12
C ARG A 257 -25.02 -9.50 -23.40
N GLU A 258 -25.93 -8.79 -22.75
CA GLU A 258 -26.14 -7.35 -22.92
C GLU A 258 -25.35 -6.48 -21.92
N VAL A 259 -24.69 -7.11 -20.97
CA VAL A 259 -23.86 -6.41 -19.97
C VAL A 259 -22.56 -5.95 -20.63
N VAL A 260 -22.18 -4.72 -20.35
CA VAL A 260 -20.91 -4.15 -20.78
C VAL A 260 -20.03 -3.89 -19.57
N ILE A 261 -18.83 -4.46 -19.63
CA ILE A 261 -17.80 -4.26 -18.61
C ILE A 261 -16.66 -3.50 -19.26
N TYR A 262 -16.40 -2.27 -18.78
CA TYR A 262 -15.30 -1.44 -19.24
C TYR A 262 -14.08 -1.66 -18.36
N ALA A 263 -12.92 -1.85 -18.98
CA ALA A 263 -11.66 -2.05 -18.31
C ALA A 263 -10.54 -1.22 -18.94
N THR A 264 -9.71 -0.59 -18.12
CA THR A 264 -8.47 0.03 -18.57
C THR A 264 -7.37 -0.10 -17.51
N ASP A 265 -6.12 0.02 -17.94
CA ASP A 265 -4.94 0.17 -17.08
C ASP A 265 -3.94 1.09 -17.78
N ALA A 266 -3.13 1.80 -17.04
CA ALA A 266 -2.09 2.68 -17.60
C ALA A 266 -0.99 1.90 -18.34
N ARG A 267 -0.88 0.60 -18.11
CA ARG A 267 0.16 -0.29 -18.65
C ARG A 267 -0.43 -1.20 -19.73
N GLU A 268 -0.06 -0.97 -20.97
CA GLU A 268 -0.50 -1.79 -22.12
C GLU A 268 -0.22 -3.30 -21.93
N ARG A 269 0.89 -3.64 -21.28
CA ARG A 269 1.25 -5.04 -20.98
C ARG A 269 0.19 -5.72 -20.12
N GLU A 270 -0.35 -5.02 -19.13
CA GLU A 270 -1.38 -5.58 -18.24
C GLU A 270 -2.71 -5.73 -18.99
N ILE A 271 -3.06 -4.79 -19.85
CA ILE A 271 -4.23 -4.92 -20.75
C ILE A 271 -4.08 -6.13 -21.67
N ALA A 272 -2.89 -6.34 -22.25
CA ALA A 272 -2.65 -7.52 -23.09
C ALA A 272 -2.79 -8.83 -22.29
N CYS A 273 -2.29 -8.86 -21.04
CA CYS A 273 -2.46 -9.98 -20.13
C CYS A 273 -3.94 -10.22 -19.80
N ALA A 274 -4.69 -9.17 -19.45
CA ALA A 274 -6.11 -9.25 -19.14
C ALA A 274 -6.94 -9.79 -20.33
N ARG A 275 -6.65 -9.33 -21.56
CA ARG A 275 -7.29 -9.84 -22.79
C ARG A 275 -7.01 -11.33 -22.98
N ALA A 276 -5.77 -11.79 -22.81
CA ALA A 276 -5.40 -13.20 -22.95
C ALA A 276 -6.15 -14.08 -21.94
N ARG A 277 -6.23 -13.63 -20.69
CA ARG A 277 -6.95 -14.32 -19.61
C ARG A 277 -8.46 -14.34 -19.84
N ALA A 278 -9.05 -13.22 -20.27
CA ALA A 278 -10.47 -13.13 -20.59
C ALA A 278 -10.85 -14.06 -21.77
N LYS A 279 -9.97 -14.17 -22.77
CA LYS A 279 -10.12 -15.13 -23.87
C LYS A 279 -10.07 -16.58 -23.38
N ALA A 280 -9.14 -16.91 -22.47
CA ALA A 280 -9.04 -18.26 -21.89
C ALA A 280 -10.26 -18.63 -21.04
N ALA A 281 -10.89 -17.64 -20.38
CA ALA A 281 -12.13 -17.80 -19.64
C ALA A 281 -13.39 -17.84 -20.55
N ALA A 282 -13.25 -17.71 -21.87
CA ALA A 282 -14.32 -17.68 -22.88
C ALA A 282 -15.38 -16.56 -22.67
N ILE A 283 -14.99 -15.46 -21.97
CA ILE A 283 -15.93 -14.34 -21.67
C ILE A 283 -15.43 -12.99 -22.22
N GLY A 284 -14.41 -13.00 -23.07
CA GLY A 284 -13.79 -11.78 -23.59
C GLY A 284 -14.74 -10.85 -24.37
N SER A 285 -15.86 -11.35 -24.89
CA SER A 285 -16.87 -10.56 -25.59
C SER A 285 -17.69 -9.65 -24.67
N LEU A 286 -17.68 -9.89 -23.35
CA LEU A 286 -18.39 -9.09 -22.36
C LEU A 286 -17.53 -7.94 -21.82
N ILE A 287 -16.22 -7.92 -22.14
CA ILE A 287 -15.28 -6.93 -21.61
C ILE A 287 -14.73 -6.06 -22.75
N GLU A 288 -14.97 -4.79 -22.66
CA GLU A 288 -14.40 -3.78 -23.55
C GLU A 288 -13.15 -3.15 -22.88
N PHE A 289 -11.97 -3.51 -23.41
CA PHE A 289 -10.70 -2.98 -22.96
C PHE A 289 -10.37 -1.68 -23.69
N LEU A 290 -10.31 -0.57 -22.95
CA LEU A 290 -10.15 0.78 -23.48
C LEU A 290 -8.71 1.29 -23.35
N PRO A 291 -8.24 2.15 -24.29
CA PRO A 291 -6.89 2.69 -24.25
C PRO A 291 -6.81 3.92 -23.32
N GLY A 292 -6.75 3.67 -22.01
CA GLY A 292 -6.58 4.72 -21.00
C GLY A 292 -7.87 5.27 -20.41
N ARG A 293 -7.70 6.13 -19.40
CA ARG A 293 -8.80 6.64 -18.56
C ARG A 293 -9.73 7.60 -19.27
N ASP A 294 -9.20 8.45 -20.16
CA ASP A 294 -10.02 9.38 -20.93
C ASP A 294 -11.01 8.63 -21.85
N ALA A 295 -10.57 7.52 -22.45
CA ALA A 295 -11.46 6.66 -23.24
C ALA A 295 -12.52 5.98 -22.37
N LEU A 296 -12.17 5.56 -21.15
CA LEU A 296 -13.11 5.00 -20.18
C LEU A 296 -14.16 6.05 -19.77
N ALA A 297 -13.74 7.26 -19.39
CA ALA A 297 -14.65 8.34 -19.03
C ALA A 297 -15.61 8.65 -20.18
N ASN A 298 -15.11 8.76 -21.41
CA ASN A 298 -15.94 8.98 -22.59
C ASN A 298 -16.94 7.84 -22.85
N ALA A 299 -16.51 6.58 -22.72
CA ALA A 299 -17.38 5.42 -22.90
C ALA A 299 -18.52 5.38 -21.87
N ILE A 300 -18.23 5.70 -20.61
CA ILE A 300 -19.24 5.81 -19.55
C ILE A 300 -20.21 6.97 -19.83
N MET A 301 -19.70 8.14 -20.21
CA MET A 301 -20.52 9.33 -20.48
C MET A 301 -21.47 9.16 -21.69
N HIS A 302 -21.09 8.40 -22.71
CA HIS A 302 -21.95 8.11 -23.86
C HIS A 302 -23.12 7.18 -23.51
N ARG A 303 -23.15 6.61 -22.31
CA ARG A 303 -24.24 5.78 -21.80
C ARG A 303 -25.06 6.53 -20.73
N ALA A 304 -25.54 7.71 -21.06
CA ALA A 304 -26.26 8.59 -20.14
C ALA A 304 -27.48 7.96 -19.42
N ASP A 305 -28.09 6.94 -20.03
CA ASP A 305 -29.23 6.20 -19.46
C ASP A 305 -28.81 4.95 -18.66
N ALA A 306 -27.53 4.59 -18.66
CA ALA A 306 -27.04 3.41 -17.95
C ALA A 306 -26.78 3.75 -16.47
N ARG A 307 -27.15 2.81 -15.59
CA ARG A 307 -26.69 2.77 -14.21
C ARG A 307 -25.43 1.90 -14.15
N GLY A 308 -24.57 2.15 -13.19
CA GLY A 308 -23.33 1.38 -13.18
C GLY A 308 -22.68 1.22 -11.80
N LEU A 309 -21.77 0.26 -11.74
CA LEU A 309 -20.89 -0.04 -10.62
C LEU A 309 -19.45 0.27 -11.02
N PHE A 310 -18.75 1.06 -10.23
CA PHE A 310 -17.31 1.11 -10.28
C PHE A 310 -16.73 0.02 -9.37
N ALA A 311 -15.79 -0.78 -9.89
CA ALA A 311 -15.14 -1.81 -9.12
C ALA A 311 -13.63 -1.80 -9.40
N SER A 312 -12.80 -1.64 -8.37
CA SER A 312 -11.36 -1.55 -8.56
C SER A 312 -10.57 -1.93 -7.31
N CYS A 313 -9.27 -2.13 -7.49
CA CYS A 313 -8.33 -2.46 -6.43
C CYS A 313 -7.16 -1.49 -6.44
N LEU A 314 -6.82 -0.93 -5.28
CA LEU A 314 -5.67 -0.05 -5.13
C LEU A 314 -4.78 -0.56 -3.99
N PHE A 315 -3.60 -1.07 -4.34
CA PHE A 315 -2.66 -1.68 -3.40
C PHE A 315 -1.35 -0.91 -3.29
N VAL A 316 -0.73 -1.03 -2.12
CA VAL A 316 0.70 -0.75 -1.98
C VAL A 316 1.48 -1.82 -2.76
N SER A 317 2.39 -1.39 -3.60
CA SER A 317 3.20 -2.26 -4.45
C SER A 317 4.54 -1.62 -4.74
N THR A 318 5.40 -2.32 -5.47
CA THR A 318 6.62 -1.70 -6.01
C THR A 318 6.36 -0.50 -6.92
N GLU A 319 5.15 -0.41 -7.47
CA GLU A 319 4.74 0.67 -8.39
C GLU A 319 3.83 1.71 -7.73
N CYS A 320 3.18 1.36 -6.61
CA CYS A 320 2.32 2.24 -5.83
C CYS A 320 2.77 2.24 -4.37
N LEU A 321 3.45 3.29 -3.97
CA LEU A 321 3.95 3.45 -2.59
C LEU A 321 2.84 3.95 -1.67
N GLU A 322 2.89 3.59 -0.39
CA GLU A 322 1.94 4.08 0.60
C GLU A 322 1.83 5.60 0.61
N ALA A 323 2.95 6.30 0.45
CA ALA A 323 2.99 7.77 0.41
C ALA A 323 2.32 8.38 -0.83
N THR A 324 2.09 7.63 -1.92
CA THR A 324 1.41 8.11 -3.13
C THR A 324 -0.06 7.70 -3.21
N LEU A 325 -0.51 6.76 -2.38
CA LEU A 325 -1.91 6.35 -2.32
C LEU A 325 -2.89 7.51 -2.18
N PRO A 326 -2.67 8.51 -1.29
CA PRO A 326 -3.58 9.63 -1.16
C PRO A 326 -3.85 10.38 -2.47
N ALA A 327 -2.81 10.64 -3.26
CA ALA A 327 -2.94 11.33 -4.53
C ALA A 327 -3.66 10.46 -5.59
N ARG A 328 -3.43 9.16 -5.57
CA ARG A 328 -4.15 8.21 -6.44
C ARG A 328 -5.64 8.13 -6.08
N TYR A 329 -5.97 8.09 -4.80
CA TYR A 329 -7.37 8.15 -4.35
C TYR A 329 -8.02 9.48 -4.74
N ALA A 330 -7.29 10.60 -4.60
CA ALA A 330 -7.79 11.90 -5.00
C ALA A 330 -8.07 11.98 -6.51
N GLN A 331 -7.19 11.45 -7.33
CA GLN A 331 -7.40 11.34 -8.77
C GLN A 331 -8.64 10.49 -9.08
N LEU A 332 -8.75 9.32 -8.45
CA LEU A 332 -9.90 8.44 -8.61
C LEU A 332 -11.20 9.09 -8.17
N ALA A 333 -11.19 9.84 -7.07
CA ALA A 333 -12.37 10.60 -6.62
C ALA A 333 -12.83 11.59 -7.69
N GLY A 334 -11.93 12.34 -8.32
CA GLY A 334 -12.26 13.23 -9.43
C GLY A 334 -12.90 12.50 -10.62
N GLU A 335 -12.36 11.34 -10.98
CA GLU A 335 -12.90 10.48 -12.04
C GLU A 335 -14.33 9.99 -11.69
N LEU A 336 -14.56 9.56 -10.45
CA LEU A 336 -15.87 9.09 -9.98
C LEU A 336 -16.90 10.22 -9.87
N LEU A 337 -16.48 11.41 -9.47
CA LEU A 337 -17.36 12.59 -9.43
C LEU A 337 -17.82 13.03 -10.83
N ASP A 338 -17.00 12.80 -11.85
CA ASP A 338 -17.33 13.12 -13.25
C ASP A 338 -18.13 12.00 -13.92
N ALA A 339 -18.03 10.77 -13.44
CA ALA A 339 -18.66 9.59 -14.01
C ALA A 339 -20.13 9.42 -13.58
N LYS A 340 -20.99 10.39 -13.93
CA LYS A 340 -22.42 10.46 -13.52
C LYS A 340 -23.25 9.18 -13.66
N PRO A 341 -23.04 8.31 -14.66
CA PRO A 341 -23.77 7.03 -14.76
C PRO A 341 -23.44 6.03 -13.65
N LEU A 342 -22.32 6.18 -12.94
CA LEU A 342 -21.95 5.27 -11.87
C LEU A 342 -22.65 5.66 -10.57
N GLU A 343 -23.46 4.76 -10.03
CA GLU A 343 -24.25 5.01 -8.81
C GLU A 343 -23.58 4.44 -7.54
N ALA A 344 -22.68 3.50 -7.68
CA ALA A 344 -22.01 2.85 -6.57
C ALA A 344 -20.56 2.51 -6.91
N ALA A 345 -19.73 2.38 -5.89
CA ALA A 345 -18.38 1.85 -6.03
C ALA A 345 -18.11 0.75 -5.00
N VAL A 346 -17.33 -0.26 -5.41
CA VAL A 346 -16.70 -1.24 -4.53
C VAL A 346 -15.20 -1.23 -4.77
N MET A 347 -14.44 -1.08 -3.71
CA MET A 347 -12.98 -1.00 -3.79
C MET A 347 -12.34 -1.91 -2.77
N LEU A 348 -11.26 -2.56 -3.16
CA LEU A 348 -10.34 -3.17 -2.20
C LEU A 348 -9.29 -2.13 -1.85
N VAL A 349 -9.24 -1.76 -0.57
CA VAL A 349 -8.32 -0.75 -0.04
C VAL A 349 -7.37 -1.37 0.97
N GLU A 350 -6.11 -0.97 0.91
CA GLU A 350 -5.04 -1.42 1.80
C GLU A 350 -4.61 -0.28 2.72
N GLY A 351 -4.35 -0.60 3.99
CA GLY A 351 -3.91 0.38 4.98
C GLY A 351 -5.07 1.12 5.69
N GLN A 352 -4.76 1.64 6.87
CA GLN A 352 -5.72 2.44 7.66
C GLN A 352 -5.87 3.83 7.02
N ASP A 353 -7.11 4.30 6.90
CA ASP A 353 -7.48 5.62 6.36
C ASP A 353 -7.09 5.88 4.89
N ALA A 354 -6.61 4.88 4.15
CA ALA A 354 -6.18 5.07 2.77
C ALA A 354 -7.32 5.62 1.88
N ASP A 355 -8.55 5.15 2.07
CA ASP A 355 -9.73 5.60 1.33
C ASP A 355 -10.34 6.92 1.86
N ALA A 356 -9.86 7.45 2.99
CA ALA A 356 -10.28 8.78 3.47
C ALA A 356 -10.02 9.89 2.43
N TYR A 357 -8.98 9.71 1.61
CA TYR A 357 -8.65 10.61 0.51
C TYR A 357 -9.57 10.51 -0.71
N LEU A 358 -10.52 9.56 -0.74
CA LEU A 358 -11.64 9.60 -1.68
C LEU A 358 -12.63 10.74 -1.35
N GLY A 359 -12.69 11.20 -0.10
CA GLY A 359 -13.68 12.18 0.36
C GLY A 359 -15.12 11.67 0.37
N MET A 360 -15.32 10.36 0.19
CA MET A 360 -16.62 9.68 0.14
C MET A 360 -16.88 8.93 1.44
N GLU A 361 -18.14 8.78 1.82
CA GLU A 361 -18.53 8.02 3.00
C GLU A 361 -18.75 6.56 2.64
N ARG A 362 -18.09 5.65 3.38
CA ARG A 362 -18.33 4.21 3.24
C ARG A 362 -19.75 3.88 3.68
N THR A 363 -20.52 3.23 2.82
CA THR A 363 -21.85 2.69 3.18
C THR A 363 -21.74 1.36 3.91
N ARG A 364 -20.72 0.56 3.57
CA ARG A 364 -20.41 -0.73 4.18
C ARG A 364 -18.94 -1.07 4.00
N GLY A 365 -18.38 -1.88 4.90
CA GLY A 365 -17.03 -2.42 4.80
C GLY A 365 -16.93 -3.84 5.34
N TYR A 366 -15.98 -4.63 4.78
CA TYR A 366 -15.61 -5.95 5.26
C TYR A 366 -14.08 -6.01 5.35
N SER A 367 -13.57 -6.19 6.57
CA SER A 367 -12.12 -6.37 6.75
C SER A 367 -11.72 -7.79 6.34
N CYS A 368 -10.69 -7.90 5.53
CA CYS A 368 -10.23 -9.15 4.95
C CYS A 368 -8.71 -9.16 4.77
N MET A 369 -8.20 -10.26 4.21
CA MET A 369 -6.78 -10.41 3.90
C MET A 369 -6.59 -10.66 2.40
N ASN A 370 -5.62 -9.98 1.78
CA ASN A 370 -5.10 -10.32 0.46
C ASN A 370 -3.70 -10.93 0.63
N GLY A 371 -3.63 -12.26 0.66
CA GLY A 371 -2.42 -12.96 1.11
C GLY A 371 -2.12 -12.65 2.57
N SER A 372 -1.00 -12.01 2.86
CA SER A 372 -0.62 -11.54 4.20
C SER A 372 -0.98 -10.08 4.48
N ALA A 373 -1.43 -9.33 3.48
CA ALA A 373 -1.76 -7.91 3.61
C ALA A 373 -3.19 -7.71 4.14
N PRO A 374 -3.40 -6.95 5.23
CA PRO A 374 -4.73 -6.58 5.70
C PRO A 374 -5.36 -5.57 4.74
N CYS A 375 -6.60 -5.84 4.34
CA CYS A 375 -7.37 -5.03 3.40
C CYS A 375 -8.82 -4.86 3.87
N ASP A 376 -9.51 -3.88 3.31
CA ASP A 376 -10.96 -3.73 3.45
C ASP A 376 -11.64 -3.77 2.07
N ILE A 377 -12.73 -4.53 1.94
CA ILE A 377 -13.69 -4.33 0.87
C ILE A 377 -14.58 -3.16 1.28
N ALA A 378 -14.43 -2.01 0.65
CA ALA A 378 -15.15 -0.78 0.94
C ALA A 378 -16.21 -0.50 -0.13
N LEU A 379 -17.45 -0.19 0.30
CA LEU A 379 -18.56 0.14 -0.59
C LEU A 379 -18.96 1.60 -0.39
N PHE A 380 -19.28 2.27 -1.50
CA PHE A 380 -19.65 3.68 -1.54
C PHE A 380 -20.92 3.89 -2.39
N ASP A 381 -21.76 4.88 -1.99
CA ASP A 381 -22.86 5.39 -2.79
C ASP A 381 -22.41 6.69 -3.47
N LEU A 382 -22.34 6.69 -4.79
CA LEU A 382 -21.84 7.81 -5.59
C LEU A 382 -22.93 8.84 -5.94
N ARG A 383 -24.21 8.49 -5.86
CA ARG A 383 -25.33 9.32 -6.35
C ARG A 383 -25.40 10.69 -5.72
N GLY A 384 -25.20 10.76 -4.41
CA GLY A 384 -25.26 12.02 -3.65
C GLY A 384 -24.08 12.94 -3.96
N ASP A 385 -22.89 12.41 -4.07
CA ASP A 385 -21.66 13.19 -4.29
C ASP A 385 -21.54 13.65 -5.75
N ALA A 386 -21.81 12.79 -6.73
CA ALA A 386 -21.79 13.14 -8.15
C ALA A 386 -22.80 14.24 -8.50
N SER A 387 -23.98 14.27 -7.83
CA SER A 387 -24.99 15.31 -8.05
C SER A 387 -24.59 16.68 -7.49
N ARG A 388 -23.67 16.73 -6.52
CA ARG A 388 -23.20 17.96 -5.85
C ARG A 388 -21.82 18.40 -6.36
N ALA A 389 -21.17 17.60 -7.19
CA ALA A 389 -19.85 17.90 -7.72
C ALA A 389 -19.86 19.22 -8.49
N ALA A 390 -18.86 20.06 -8.24
CA ALA A 390 -18.58 21.26 -8.98
C ALA A 390 -17.52 21.02 -10.04
N GLN A 391 -17.47 21.87 -11.06
CA GLN A 391 -16.40 21.86 -12.08
C GLN A 391 -15.49 23.06 -11.86
N VAL A 392 -14.18 22.83 -11.85
CA VAL A 392 -13.16 23.87 -11.77
C VAL A 392 -12.24 23.82 -12.98
N SER A 393 -11.86 24.99 -13.47
CA SER A 393 -10.95 25.12 -14.61
C SER A 393 -9.49 25.12 -14.14
N VAL A 394 -8.74 24.12 -14.57
CA VAL A 394 -7.31 23.99 -14.24
C VAL A 394 -6.52 23.86 -15.53
N ARG A 395 -5.75 24.88 -15.90
CA ARG A 395 -5.11 24.98 -17.22
C ARG A 395 -6.17 24.81 -18.35
N ASP A 396 -5.98 23.80 -19.21
CA ASP A 396 -6.86 23.52 -20.35
C ASP A 396 -7.89 22.40 -20.04
N ARG A 397 -8.07 22.04 -18.75
CA ARG A 397 -8.92 20.93 -18.32
C ARG A 397 -10.00 21.40 -17.35
N GLN A 398 -11.16 20.73 -17.40
CA GLN A 398 -12.19 20.80 -16.37
C GLN A 398 -11.96 19.62 -15.41
N LEU A 399 -11.98 19.89 -14.11
CA LEU A 399 -11.87 18.86 -13.09
C LEU A 399 -13.12 18.87 -12.21
N ALA A 400 -13.69 17.71 -11.98
CA ALA A 400 -14.74 17.54 -10.99
C ALA A 400 -14.13 17.58 -9.57
N VAL A 401 -14.75 18.36 -8.69
CA VAL A 401 -14.33 18.59 -7.30
C VAL A 401 -15.54 18.60 -6.37
N TYR A 402 -15.30 18.41 -5.08
CA TYR A 402 -16.34 18.47 -4.07
C TYR A 402 -16.85 19.88 -3.79
N ASP A 403 -15.97 20.88 -3.87
CA ASP A 403 -16.30 22.26 -3.49
C ASP A 403 -15.83 23.25 -4.57
N ALA A 404 -16.76 24.06 -5.09
CA ALA A 404 -16.45 25.09 -6.09
C ALA A 404 -15.39 26.10 -5.60
N SER A 405 -15.21 26.27 -4.29
CA SER A 405 -14.15 27.13 -3.72
C SER A 405 -12.74 26.64 -4.08
N ALA A 406 -12.59 25.39 -4.51
CA ALA A 406 -11.33 24.82 -5.02
C ALA A 406 -10.77 25.58 -6.25
N GLN A 407 -11.62 26.36 -6.97
CA GLN A 407 -11.14 27.27 -8.04
C GLN A 407 -10.13 28.29 -7.51
N GLN A 408 -10.35 28.83 -6.31
CA GLN A 408 -9.41 29.80 -5.71
C GLN A 408 -8.03 29.14 -5.43
N PHE A 409 -8.04 27.90 -4.98
CA PHE A 409 -6.82 27.14 -4.76
C PHE A 409 -6.11 26.86 -6.08
N ALA A 410 -6.84 26.42 -7.11
CA ALA A 410 -6.30 26.17 -8.46
C ALA A 410 -5.64 27.42 -9.05
N ASP A 411 -6.32 28.58 -8.98
CA ASP A 411 -5.82 29.85 -9.49
C ASP A 411 -4.58 30.31 -8.73
N ARG A 412 -4.62 30.22 -7.37
CA ARG A 412 -3.47 30.57 -6.53
C ARG A 412 -2.27 29.70 -6.83
N LEU A 413 -2.44 28.38 -6.84
CA LEU A 413 -1.38 27.42 -7.09
C LEU A 413 -0.77 27.63 -8.50
N ASN A 414 -1.60 27.78 -9.54
CA ASN A 414 -1.14 28.01 -10.91
C ASN A 414 -0.35 29.32 -11.05
N LYS A 415 -0.82 30.40 -10.40
CA LYS A 415 -0.12 31.69 -10.41
C LYS A 415 1.25 31.59 -9.75
N VAL A 416 1.32 31.02 -8.55
CA VAL A 416 2.58 30.87 -7.81
C VAL A 416 3.52 29.92 -8.53
N PHE A 417 3.03 28.79 -9.05
CA PHE A 417 3.84 27.85 -9.82
C PHE A 417 4.51 28.51 -11.02
N LYS A 418 3.78 29.28 -11.84
CA LYS A 418 4.34 30.02 -12.99
C LYS A 418 5.45 30.99 -12.56
N GLN A 419 5.26 31.70 -11.45
CA GLN A 419 6.26 32.65 -10.94
C GLN A 419 7.51 31.93 -10.40
N ARG A 420 7.31 30.91 -9.56
CA ARG A 420 8.41 30.14 -8.93
C ARG A 420 9.19 29.34 -9.96
N ARG A 421 8.52 28.72 -10.93
CA ARG A 421 9.20 27.99 -12.02
C ARG A 421 10.14 28.89 -12.83
N LYS A 422 9.67 30.10 -13.18
CA LYS A 422 10.52 31.08 -13.90
C LYS A 422 11.73 31.51 -13.07
N TRP A 423 11.52 31.74 -11.80
CA TRP A 423 12.58 32.09 -10.86
C TRP A 423 13.57 30.93 -10.66
N ALA A 424 13.09 29.72 -10.43
CA ALA A 424 13.88 28.52 -10.24
C ALA A 424 14.78 28.22 -11.45
N SER A 425 14.20 28.25 -12.67
CA SER A 425 14.93 28.06 -13.92
C SER A 425 16.05 29.13 -14.10
N LYS A 426 15.76 30.40 -13.80
CA LYS A 426 16.76 31.48 -13.89
C LYS A 426 17.94 31.31 -12.93
N ASN A 427 17.70 30.68 -11.77
CA ASN A 427 18.69 30.54 -10.69
C ASN A 427 19.29 29.13 -10.61
N GLY A 428 18.97 28.20 -11.54
CA GLY A 428 19.47 26.84 -11.54
C GLY A 428 19.00 26.04 -10.30
N ILE A 429 17.74 26.22 -9.90
CA ILE A 429 17.14 25.59 -8.73
C ILE A 429 16.09 24.58 -9.18
N SER A 430 16.20 23.34 -8.73
CA SER A 430 15.30 22.23 -9.08
C SER A 430 14.39 21.81 -7.93
N ALA A 431 14.61 22.28 -6.71
CA ALA A 431 13.77 21.97 -5.54
C ALA A 431 13.29 23.24 -4.86
N TYR A 432 11.96 23.44 -4.79
CA TYR A 432 11.40 24.67 -4.20
C TYR A 432 9.95 24.51 -3.76
N ARG A 433 9.58 25.29 -2.71
CA ARG A 433 8.21 25.36 -2.21
C ARG A 433 7.34 26.21 -3.13
N ILE A 434 6.17 25.68 -3.47
CA ILE A 434 5.17 26.32 -4.33
C ILE A 434 4.02 26.88 -3.51
N TYR A 435 3.59 26.17 -2.44
CA TYR A 435 2.45 26.54 -1.64
C TYR A 435 2.73 26.26 -0.16
N ASP A 436 2.33 27.15 0.74
CA ASP A 436 2.51 26.98 2.19
C ASP A 436 1.32 27.60 2.96
N ALA A 437 0.19 26.88 2.95
CA ALA A 437 -1.03 27.29 3.64
C ALA A 437 -1.48 28.74 3.31
N ASP A 438 -1.29 29.16 2.06
CA ASP A 438 -1.63 30.50 1.56
C ASP A 438 -3.13 30.83 1.70
N LEU A 439 -3.97 29.80 1.68
CA LEU A 439 -5.40 29.88 1.88
C LEU A 439 -5.81 29.13 3.15
N PRO A 440 -6.63 29.73 4.03
CA PRO A 440 -7.00 29.11 5.31
C PRO A 440 -7.69 27.74 5.18
N ASP A 441 -8.38 27.54 4.05
CA ASP A 441 -9.15 26.32 3.76
C ASP A 441 -8.28 25.15 3.27
N TYR A 442 -7.04 25.41 2.85
CA TYR A 442 -6.10 24.45 2.27
C TYR A 442 -4.81 24.44 3.09
N ASN A 443 -4.85 23.76 4.22
CA ASN A 443 -3.79 23.76 5.22
C ASN A 443 -2.72 22.70 4.93
N MET A 444 -1.87 22.99 3.94
CA MET A 444 -0.78 22.10 3.51
C MET A 444 0.40 22.90 2.96
N ALA A 445 1.57 22.24 2.86
CA ALA A 445 2.68 22.72 2.06
C ALA A 445 2.90 21.83 0.85
N ILE A 446 3.26 22.43 -0.29
CA ILE A 446 3.56 21.71 -1.53
C ILE A 446 4.96 22.11 -2.01
N ASP A 447 5.86 21.14 -2.07
CA ASP A 447 7.21 21.28 -2.57
C ASP A 447 7.37 20.51 -3.89
N LEU A 448 8.03 21.10 -4.86
CA LEU A 448 8.35 20.47 -6.14
C LEU A 448 9.84 20.14 -6.21
N TYR A 449 10.12 18.92 -6.69
CA TYR A 449 11.47 18.41 -6.93
C TYR A 449 11.58 18.02 -8.40
N GLU A 450 12.40 18.76 -9.15
CA GLU A 450 12.76 18.43 -10.54
C GLU A 450 14.10 17.71 -10.54
N GLY A 451 14.17 16.58 -11.23
CA GLY A 451 15.36 15.76 -11.32
C GLY A 451 16.49 16.48 -12.07
N ALA A 452 17.72 16.23 -11.63
CA ALA A 452 18.94 16.70 -12.24
C ALA A 452 19.94 15.54 -12.44
N GLY A 453 21.00 15.74 -13.23
CA GLY A 453 21.95 14.69 -13.50
C GLY A 453 21.30 13.47 -14.16
N GLU A 454 21.41 12.31 -13.53
CA GLU A 454 20.84 11.05 -14.02
C GLU A 454 19.30 11.04 -14.01
N ASP A 455 18.68 11.84 -13.13
CA ASP A 455 17.24 11.96 -12.97
C ASP A 455 16.63 13.10 -13.82
N ALA A 456 17.37 13.71 -14.69
CA ALA A 456 16.89 14.82 -15.51
C ALA A 456 15.61 14.45 -16.27
N GLY A 457 14.59 15.31 -16.15
CA GLY A 457 13.26 15.10 -16.74
C GLY A 457 12.22 14.46 -15.81
N ARG A 458 12.62 13.89 -14.67
CA ARG A 458 11.69 13.47 -13.62
C ARG A 458 11.15 14.69 -12.87
N ARG A 459 9.90 14.62 -12.46
CA ARG A 459 9.27 15.63 -11.61
C ARG A 459 8.42 14.98 -10.54
N LEU A 460 8.68 15.32 -9.30
CA LEU A 460 8.04 14.75 -8.12
C LEU A 460 7.49 15.87 -7.24
N ALA A 461 6.34 15.67 -6.61
CA ALA A 461 5.77 16.60 -5.65
C ALA A 461 5.72 15.98 -4.26
N HIS A 462 6.04 16.77 -3.24
CA HIS A 462 5.88 16.42 -1.84
C HIS A 462 4.82 17.31 -1.22
N VAL A 463 3.78 16.70 -0.66
CA VAL A 463 2.67 17.39 0.00
C VAL A 463 2.71 17.07 1.48
N ALA A 464 2.97 18.08 2.31
CA ALA A 464 2.89 17.97 3.76
C ALA A 464 1.53 18.48 4.23
N GLU A 465 0.64 17.57 4.65
CA GLU A 465 -0.64 17.90 5.24
C GLU A 465 -0.45 18.40 6.67
N TYR A 466 -0.95 19.57 6.98
CA TYR A 466 -1.04 20.06 8.36
C TYR A 466 -2.37 19.64 8.98
N ALA A 467 -2.32 19.24 10.26
CA ALA A 467 -3.54 18.87 10.96
C ALA A 467 -4.60 20.01 10.88
N PRO A 468 -5.83 19.71 10.43
CA PRO A 468 -6.86 20.71 10.33
C PRO A 468 -7.21 21.28 11.72
N PRO A 469 -7.64 22.53 11.81
CA PRO A 469 -8.16 23.10 13.05
C PRO A 469 -9.31 22.25 13.61
N LYS A 470 -9.38 22.09 14.94
CA LYS A 470 -10.36 21.22 15.62
C LYS A 470 -11.83 21.58 15.38
N ASN A 471 -12.13 22.77 14.88
CA ASN A 471 -13.45 23.28 14.58
C ASN A 471 -13.91 23.00 13.13
N ILE A 472 -13.09 22.40 12.30
CA ILE A 472 -13.44 22.03 10.93
C ILE A 472 -13.95 20.59 10.93
N ASP A 473 -15.08 20.37 10.25
CA ASP A 473 -15.65 19.04 10.01
C ASP A 473 -14.64 18.14 9.26
N ALA A 474 -14.47 16.92 9.75
CA ALA A 474 -13.48 15.99 9.22
C ALA A 474 -13.72 15.60 7.76
N THR A 475 -15.00 15.41 7.38
CA THR A 475 -15.38 15.08 6.00
C THR A 475 -15.07 16.23 5.05
N LYS A 476 -15.37 17.47 5.50
CA LYS A 476 -15.07 18.67 4.72
C LYS A 476 -13.56 18.88 4.56
N ALA A 477 -12.77 18.61 5.59
CA ALA A 477 -11.32 18.68 5.53
C ALA A 477 -10.75 17.63 4.56
N ALA A 478 -11.25 16.39 4.63
CA ALA A 478 -10.87 15.30 3.72
C ALA A 478 -11.17 15.64 2.26
N ARG A 479 -12.39 16.13 1.96
CA ARG A 479 -12.82 16.56 0.61
C ARG A 479 -11.93 17.67 0.05
N ARG A 480 -11.57 18.66 0.86
CA ARG A 480 -10.65 19.72 0.44
C ARG A 480 -9.26 19.22 0.14
N MET A 481 -8.77 18.26 0.93
CA MET A 481 -7.48 17.61 0.65
C MET A 481 -7.53 16.82 -0.65
N THR A 482 -8.60 16.06 -0.89
CA THR A 482 -8.85 15.34 -2.14
C THR A 482 -8.82 16.29 -3.34
N ASP A 483 -9.60 17.39 -3.28
CA ASP A 483 -9.62 18.40 -4.33
C ASP A 483 -8.23 19.02 -4.57
N ALA A 484 -7.51 19.34 -3.48
CA ALA A 484 -6.19 19.95 -3.58
C ALA A 484 -5.16 19.02 -4.20
N LEU A 485 -5.15 17.73 -3.85
CA LEU A 485 -4.22 16.74 -4.43
C LEU A 485 -4.48 16.53 -5.92
N ASN A 486 -5.76 16.42 -6.31
CA ASN A 486 -6.14 16.28 -7.71
C ASN A 486 -5.75 17.52 -8.53
N ILE A 487 -6.04 18.72 -8.03
CA ILE A 487 -5.66 19.99 -8.66
C ILE A 487 -4.13 20.13 -8.74
N ALA A 488 -3.41 19.81 -7.66
CA ALA A 488 -1.95 19.91 -7.62
C ALA A 488 -1.28 19.02 -8.66
N SER A 489 -1.72 17.77 -8.83
CA SER A 489 -1.25 16.87 -9.88
C SER A 489 -1.35 17.50 -11.27
N VAL A 490 -2.48 18.11 -11.60
CA VAL A 490 -2.71 18.76 -12.90
C VAL A 490 -1.94 20.07 -13.05
N VAL A 491 -1.94 20.95 -12.03
CA VAL A 491 -1.23 22.24 -12.08
C VAL A 491 0.27 22.03 -12.21
N LEU A 492 0.84 21.09 -11.45
CA LEU A 492 2.29 20.85 -11.43
C LEU A 492 2.75 19.97 -12.59
N ASP A 493 1.80 19.34 -13.30
CA ASP A 493 2.09 18.35 -14.33
C ASP A 493 2.91 17.19 -13.77
N VAL A 494 2.42 16.65 -12.63
CA VAL A 494 3.03 15.52 -11.91
C VAL A 494 1.98 14.42 -11.80
N PRO A 495 2.25 13.21 -12.31
CA PRO A 495 1.35 12.08 -12.16
C PRO A 495 1.05 11.80 -10.67
N ALA A 496 -0.13 11.29 -10.35
CA ALA A 496 -0.49 10.96 -8.97
C ALA A 496 0.49 9.96 -8.31
N ASP A 497 1.13 9.11 -9.09
CA ASP A 497 2.17 8.17 -8.65
C ASP A 497 3.47 8.84 -8.18
N ASP A 498 3.68 10.10 -8.57
CA ASP A 498 4.85 10.90 -8.23
C ASP A 498 4.49 12.05 -7.25
N VAL A 499 3.29 12.03 -6.67
CA VAL A 499 2.85 12.95 -5.61
C VAL A 499 2.89 12.23 -4.26
N PHE A 500 3.87 12.58 -3.44
CA PHE A 500 4.13 11.99 -2.13
C PHE A 500 3.46 12.81 -1.03
N VAL A 501 2.53 12.20 -0.29
CA VAL A 501 1.77 12.87 0.76
C VAL A 501 2.24 12.40 2.12
N LYS A 502 2.57 13.34 3.01
CA LYS A 502 2.93 13.07 4.40
C LYS A 502 2.04 13.84 5.36
N ARG A 503 1.46 13.13 6.32
CA ARG A 503 0.67 13.75 7.38
C ARG A 503 1.58 14.14 8.54
N ARG A 504 1.70 15.43 8.83
CA ARG A 504 2.42 15.91 10.01
C ARG A 504 1.51 15.81 11.25
N VAL A 505 1.53 14.63 11.88
CA VAL A 505 0.88 14.42 13.19
C VAL A 505 1.86 14.81 14.30
N ARG A 506 1.42 15.62 15.27
CA ARG A 506 2.20 15.85 16.50
C ARG A 506 2.21 14.56 17.32
N ALA A 507 3.20 13.71 17.12
CA ALA A 507 3.39 12.53 17.94
C ALA A 507 3.94 12.93 19.32
N LYS A 508 3.23 12.55 20.38
CA LYS A 508 3.79 12.56 21.73
C LYS A 508 4.65 11.31 21.87
N GLY A 509 5.99 11.46 21.76
CA GLY A 509 6.97 10.46 22.15
C GLY A 509 6.91 9.14 21.38
N GLY A 510 7.71 9.02 20.31
CA GLY A 510 7.94 7.77 19.57
C GLY A 510 9.05 7.99 18.56
N SER A 511 9.83 6.96 18.27
CA SER A 511 10.86 6.99 17.24
C SER A 511 10.21 7.32 15.89
N GLN A 512 10.43 8.52 15.36
CA GLN A 512 9.96 8.96 14.05
C GLN A 512 10.72 8.30 12.88
N TYR A 513 11.62 7.37 13.17
CA TYR A 513 12.57 6.77 12.23
C TYR A 513 12.45 5.25 12.25
N ALA A 514 11.35 4.73 11.74
CA ALA A 514 11.28 3.30 11.41
C ALA A 514 11.99 3.09 10.07
N GLN A 515 13.16 2.43 10.10
CA GLN A 515 13.77 1.89 8.88
C GLN A 515 12.89 0.75 8.37
N HIS A 516 12.29 0.93 7.20
CA HIS A 516 11.88 -0.19 6.38
C HIS A 516 13.08 -0.54 5.49
N ASP A 517 13.50 -1.80 5.54
CA ASP A 517 14.48 -2.38 4.60
C ASP A 517 13.78 -2.41 3.24
N GLN A 518 14.06 -1.39 2.41
CA GLN A 518 13.36 -1.20 1.14
C GLN A 518 14.14 -1.86 0.02
N ASP A 519 13.44 -2.61 -0.83
CA ASP A 519 13.95 -3.12 -2.09
C ASP A 519 14.54 -1.95 -2.92
N MET A 520 15.70 -2.16 -3.53
CA MET A 520 16.41 -1.18 -4.38
C MET A 520 15.50 -0.59 -5.47
N ARG A 521 14.54 -1.36 -5.98
CA ARG A 521 13.57 -0.90 -6.99
C ARG A 521 12.55 0.10 -6.43
N GLN A 522 12.12 -0.07 -5.18
CA GLN A 522 11.25 0.90 -4.52
C GLN A 522 11.99 2.20 -4.26
N ARG A 523 13.26 2.13 -3.83
CA ARG A 523 14.09 3.31 -3.59
C ARG A 523 14.23 4.18 -4.84
N ALA A 524 14.44 3.59 -6.01
CA ALA A 524 14.58 4.32 -7.27
C ALA A 524 13.35 5.16 -7.66
N ARG A 525 12.17 4.90 -7.08
CA ARG A 525 10.95 5.68 -7.39
C ARG A 525 10.80 6.96 -6.57
N HIS A 526 11.17 6.95 -5.32
CA HIS A 526 10.96 8.06 -4.38
C HIS A 526 12.23 8.83 -4.04
N VAL A 527 13.39 8.34 -4.46
CA VAL A 527 14.65 9.05 -4.39
C VAL A 527 14.92 9.73 -5.72
N VAL A 528 15.31 10.98 -5.68
CA VAL A 528 15.66 11.76 -6.87
C VAL A 528 16.86 12.64 -6.58
N ILE A 529 17.75 12.78 -7.57
CA ILE A 529 18.85 13.74 -7.52
C ILE A 529 18.31 15.09 -7.99
N THR A 530 18.38 16.09 -7.13
CA THR A 530 17.97 17.46 -7.44
C THR A 530 19.16 18.41 -7.43
N GLN A 531 18.99 19.60 -7.98
CA GLN A 531 20.06 20.60 -8.10
C GLN A 531 19.74 21.88 -7.33
N GLU A 532 20.74 22.42 -6.64
CA GLU A 532 20.67 23.73 -6.01
C GLU A 532 22.00 24.47 -6.19
N ASN A 533 21.97 25.67 -6.81
CA ASN A 533 23.15 26.52 -7.08
C ASN A 533 24.32 25.77 -7.76
N GLY A 534 24.00 24.83 -8.66
CA GLY A 534 24.99 24.03 -9.39
C GLY A 534 25.48 22.78 -8.63
N LEU A 535 25.01 22.52 -7.42
CA LEU A 535 25.34 21.35 -6.62
C LEU A 535 24.21 20.33 -6.65
N LEU A 536 24.54 19.05 -6.63
CA LEU A 536 23.60 17.93 -6.68
C LEU A 536 23.34 17.38 -5.29
N PHE A 537 22.08 17.04 -5.01
CA PHE A 537 21.66 16.50 -3.73
C PHE A 537 20.68 15.34 -3.95
N GLU A 538 20.91 14.23 -3.27
CA GLU A 538 19.95 13.14 -3.16
C GLU A 538 18.82 13.58 -2.21
N VAL A 539 17.55 13.41 -2.64
CA VAL A 539 16.37 13.61 -1.79
C VAL A 539 15.50 12.36 -1.80
N ASP A 540 14.90 12.05 -0.66
CA ASP A 540 14.02 10.89 -0.46
C ASP A 540 12.64 11.36 0.01
N LEU A 541 11.63 11.19 -0.84
CA LEU A 541 10.30 11.73 -0.63
C LEU A 541 9.37 10.79 0.16
N ALA A 542 9.73 9.52 0.36
CA ALA A 542 8.87 8.54 1.02
C ALA A 542 9.39 8.05 2.37
N SER A 543 10.67 7.68 2.47
CA SER A 543 11.20 6.89 3.59
C SER A 543 11.36 7.65 4.90
N TYR A 544 11.56 8.97 4.86
CA TYR A 544 11.82 9.80 6.02
C TYR A 544 10.80 10.92 6.14
N LEU A 545 10.64 11.46 7.35
CA LEU A 545 9.76 12.62 7.59
C LEU A 545 10.20 13.84 6.77
N ASP A 546 11.51 14.14 6.80
CA ASP A 546 12.13 15.21 6.03
C ASP A 546 12.82 14.63 4.79
N THR A 547 12.88 15.40 3.72
CA THR A 547 13.28 14.93 2.39
C THR A 547 14.80 14.83 2.16
N GLY A 548 15.62 15.22 3.14
CA GLY A 548 17.08 15.25 3.01
C GLY A 548 17.65 16.62 2.61
N LEU A 549 16.81 17.55 2.14
CA LEU A 549 17.22 18.91 1.77
C LEU A 549 16.22 19.94 2.33
N PHE A 550 16.67 20.77 3.28
CA PHE A 550 15.86 21.86 3.82
C PHE A 550 15.85 23.04 2.85
N LEU A 551 14.71 23.30 2.22
CA LEU A 551 14.57 24.30 1.16
C LEU A 551 14.70 25.74 1.66
N ASP A 552 14.39 25.99 2.91
CA ASP A 552 14.51 27.28 3.60
C ASP A 552 15.95 27.67 3.94
N HIS A 553 16.90 26.71 3.95
CA HIS A 553 18.31 26.96 4.22
C HIS A 553 19.16 27.24 2.98
N ARG A 554 18.58 27.36 1.80
CA ARG A 554 19.32 27.59 0.54
C ARG A 554 20.28 28.77 0.61
N ASP A 555 19.77 29.93 1.03
CA ASP A 555 20.56 31.16 1.08
C ASP A 555 21.58 31.11 2.23
N THR A 556 21.26 30.44 3.32
CA THR A 556 22.18 30.16 4.41
C THR A 556 23.33 29.25 3.95
N ARG A 557 23.05 28.20 3.22
CA ARG A 557 24.09 27.30 2.66
C ARG A 557 25.02 28.03 1.69
N GLU A 558 24.47 28.84 0.81
CA GLU A 558 25.28 29.67 -0.12
C GLU A 558 26.15 30.66 0.61
N LEU A 559 25.63 31.31 1.68
CA LEU A 559 26.41 32.22 2.54
C LEU A 559 27.55 31.46 3.26
N VAL A 560 27.23 30.29 3.86
CA VAL A 560 28.22 29.43 4.51
C VAL A 560 29.30 29.01 3.54
N GLY A 561 28.92 28.56 2.34
CA GLY A 561 29.87 28.19 1.27
C GLY A 561 30.83 29.33 0.93
N LYS A 562 30.31 30.54 0.70
CA LYS A 562 31.16 31.75 0.42
C LYS A 562 32.12 32.09 1.58
N LEU A 563 31.65 31.95 2.84
CA LEU A 563 32.48 32.21 4.01
C LEU A 563 33.53 31.11 4.24
N ALA A 564 33.33 29.90 3.76
CA ALA A 564 34.19 28.72 3.95
C ALA A 564 35.43 28.70 3.03
N ALA A 565 35.46 29.51 1.96
CA ALA A 565 36.58 29.51 1.01
C ALA A 565 37.95 29.69 1.68
N GLY A 566 38.84 28.72 1.50
CA GLY A 566 40.19 28.70 2.08
C GLY A 566 40.25 28.45 3.58
N LYS A 567 39.18 28.05 4.24
CA LYS A 567 39.05 27.84 5.67
C LYS A 567 38.82 26.38 6.05
N SER A 568 39.09 26.08 7.34
CA SER A 568 38.59 24.86 7.97
C SER A 568 37.14 25.07 8.41
N PHE A 569 36.28 24.11 8.10
CA PHE A 569 34.83 24.20 8.32
C PHE A 569 34.32 23.07 9.22
N LEU A 570 33.47 23.40 10.19
CA LEU A 570 32.77 22.45 11.05
C LEU A 570 31.26 22.60 10.89
N ASP A 571 30.58 21.49 10.66
CA ASP A 571 29.12 21.37 10.54
C ASP A 571 28.58 20.59 11.74
N LEU A 572 27.86 21.26 12.64
CA LEU A 572 27.25 20.66 13.82
C LEU A 572 25.75 20.45 13.59
N PHE A 573 25.24 19.29 13.96
CA PHE A 573 23.90 18.80 13.58
C PHE A 573 23.76 18.71 12.06
N ALA A 574 24.78 18.11 11.43
CA ALA A 574 25.05 18.20 10.01
C ALA A 574 23.96 17.57 9.13
N TYR A 575 23.07 16.72 9.70
CA TYR A 575 22.02 16.01 8.97
C TYR A 575 22.60 15.31 7.73
N THR A 576 22.12 15.63 6.51
CA THR A 576 22.64 15.09 5.25
C THR A 576 23.85 15.88 4.71
N CYS A 577 24.51 16.63 5.55
CA CYS A 577 25.75 17.41 5.30
C CYS A 577 25.65 18.41 4.14
N THR A 578 24.46 18.94 3.87
CA THR A 578 24.27 19.86 2.74
C THR A 578 25.08 21.15 2.87
N ALA A 579 25.27 21.68 4.09
CA ALA A 579 26.14 22.84 4.34
C ALA A 579 27.62 22.50 4.13
N SER A 580 28.04 21.29 4.50
CA SER A 580 29.40 20.79 4.25
C SER A 580 29.71 20.63 2.75
N VAL A 581 28.71 20.17 1.95
CA VAL A 581 28.85 20.10 0.48
C VAL A 581 29.09 21.49 -0.10
N TYR A 582 28.32 22.52 0.32
CA TYR A 582 28.55 23.90 -0.09
C TYR A 582 29.92 24.42 0.31
N ALA A 583 30.34 24.15 1.55
CA ALA A 583 31.66 24.56 2.04
C ALA A 583 32.79 23.94 1.21
N ALA A 584 32.75 22.63 0.97
CA ALA A 584 33.73 21.92 0.18
C ALA A 584 33.76 22.40 -1.29
N ALA A 585 32.60 22.55 -1.92
CA ALA A 585 32.47 23.02 -3.31
C ALA A 585 32.96 24.46 -3.51
N ARG A 586 32.87 25.31 -2.49
CA ARG A 586 33.37 26.70 -2.50
C ARG A 586 34.81 26.80 -2.05
N GLY A 587 35.53 25.69 -1.81
CA GLY A 587 36.98 25.67 -1.55
C GLY A 587 37.36 25.70 -0.08
N ALA A 588 36.58 25.17 0.82
CA ALA A 588 37.01 24.87 2.18
C ALA A 588 38.23 23.93 2.14
N LYS A 589 39.23 24.19 2.99
CA LYS A 589 40.45 23.36 3.08
C LYS A 589 40.17 21.99 3.70
N PHE A 590 39.22 21.94 4.62
CA PHE A 590 38.85 20.77 5.36
C PHE A 590 37.41 20.95 5.87
N THR A 591 36.62 19.86 5.84
CA THR A 591 35.27 19.84 6.40
C THR A 591 35.12 18.72 7.42
N THR A 592 34.60 19.05 8.61
CA THR A 592 34.21 18.08 9.64
C THR A 592 32.70 18.18 9.84
N SER A 593 31.99 17.07 9.61
CA SER A 593 30.52 16.98 9.78
C SER A 593 30.19 16.10 10.98
N VAL A 594 29.47 16.64 11.96
CA VAL A 594 29.09 15.91 13.19
C VAL A 594 27.61 15.76 13.28
N ASP A 595 27.12 14.52 13.40
CA ASP A 595 25.71 14.19 13.64
C ASP A 595 25.57 12.90 14.46
N LEU A 596 24.46 12.79 15.18
CA LEU A 596 24.14 11.59 15.98
C LEU A 596 23.77 10.39 15.11
N SER A 597 23.22 10.63 13.91
CA SER A 597 22.70 9.62 12.99
C SER A 597 23.73 9.19 11.97
N ASN A 598 24.16 7.92 12.06
CA ASN A 598 25.03 7.32 11.04
C ASN A 598 24.38 7.29 9.65
N THR A 599 23.07 7.09 9.58
CA THR A 599 22.31 7.07 8.31
C THR A 599 22.38 8.43 7.60
N TYR A 600 22.29 9.53 8.34
CA TYR A 600 22.38 10.85 7.75
C TYR A 600 23.82 11.20 7.33
N LEU A 601 24.81 10.79 8.11
CA LEU A 601 26.21 10.97 7.72
C LEU A 601 26.55 10.20 6.44
N GLN A 602 26.07 8.95 6.31
CA GLN A 602 26.23 8.18 5.07
C GLN A 602 25.49 8.83 3.88
N TRP A 603 24.35 9.49 4.12
CA TRP A 603 23.69 10.29 3.10
C TRP A 603 24.52 11.52 2.73
N GLY A 604 25.16 12.16 3.70
CA GLY A 604 26.12 13.24 3.48
C GLY A 604 27.33 12.80 2.65
N GLU A 605 27.86 11.61 2.91
CA GLU A 605 28.93 11.00 2.07
C GLU A 605 28.47 10.88 0.62
N ARG A 606 27.27 10.33 0.35
CA ARG A 606 26.73 10.24 -1.02
C ARG A 606 26.54 11.61 -1.65
N ASN A 607 26.08 12.62 -0.91
CA ASN A 607 25.97 13.98 -1.41
C ASN A 607 27.35 14.58 -1.80
N MET A 608 28.40 14.28 -1.04
CA MET A 608 29.78 14.67 -1.40
C MET A 608 30.27 13.94 -2.66
N GLU A 609 30.01 12.63 -2.76
CA GLU A 609 30.35 11.81 -3.93
C GLU A 609 29.67 12.29 -5.19
N LEU A 610 28.37 12.59 -5.15
CA LEU A 610 27.58 13.14 -6.26
C LEU A 610 28.22 14.41 -6.87
N ASN A 611 28.92 15.18 -6.04
CA ASN A 611 29.58 16.42 -6.45
C ASN A 611 31.08 16.24 -6.70
N GLY A 612 31.63 15.03 -6.61
CA GLY A 612 33.07 14.78 -6.82
C GLY A 612 33.96 15.38 -5.72
N LEU A 613 33.43 15.59 -4.51
CA LEU A 613 34.09 16.29 -3.43
C LEU A 613 34.83 15.39 -2.45
N MET A 614 34.77 14.07 -2.60
CA MET A 614 35.47 13.09 -1.74
C MET A 614 36.94 12.99 -2.10
N ASN A 615 37.78 13.85 -1.52
CA ASN A 615 39.21 13.96 -1.82
C ASN A 615 40.13 13.73 -0.59
N GLY A 616 39.57 13.19 0.52
CA GLY A 616 40.30 12.91 1.75
C GLY A 616 40.40 14.07 2.74
N HIS A 617 39.75 15.20 2.44
CA HIS A 617 39.66 16.37 3.32
C HIS A 617 38.31 16.49 4.01
N GLN A 618 37.47 15.45 3.96
CA GLN A 618 36.16 15.36 4.57
C GLN A 618 36.18 14.36 5.72
N GLU A 619 35.71 14.77 6.87
CA GLU A 619 35.58 13.94 8.06
C GLU A 619 34.12 13.88 8.50
N PHE A 620 33.62 12.67 8.80
CA PHE A 620 32.27 12.43 9.29
C PHE A 620 32.34 11.81 10.67
N VAL A 621 31.80 12.49 11.65
CA VAL A 621 31.88 12.11 13.07
C VAL A 621 30.52 11.78 13.61
N ARG A 622 30.29 10.53 13.96
CA ARG A 622 29.06 10.13 14.64
C ARG A 622 29.18 10.43 16.14
N ALA A 623 28.52 11.50 16.59
CA ALA A 623 28.53 11.90 18.01
C ALA A 623 27.29 12.72 18.35
N ASP A 624 26.96 12.79 19.66
CA ASP A 624 26.06 13.81 20.17
C ASP A 624 26.78 15.17 20.09
N CYS A 625 26.25 16.11 19.30
CA CYS A 625 26.91 17.37 19.01
C CYS A 625 27.18 18.23 20.30
N VAL A 626 26.26 18.20 21.27
CA VAL A 626 26.41 18.95 22.51
C VAL A 626 27.56 18.36 23.34
N GLU A 627 27.57 17.06 23.54
CA GLU A 627 28.63 16.35 24.27
C GLU A 627 29.97 16.50 23.54
N TRP A 628 29.96 16.33 22.19
CA TRP A 628 31.15 16.44 21.37
C TRP A 628 31.79 17.84 21.45
N VAL A 629 31.00 18.92 21.44
CA VAL A 629 31.49 20.31 21.64
C VAL A 629 32.12 20.46 23.01
N GLN A 630 31.49 19.91 24.06
CA GLN A 630 32.03 19.99 25.42
C GLN A 630 33.37 19.25 25.59
N GLN A 631 33.53 18.09 24.93
CA GLN A 631 34.77 17.33 24.94
C GLN A 631 35.86 17.99 24.09
N THR A 632 35.51 18.40 22.87
CA THR A 632 36.47 18.93 21.88
C THR A 632 37.03 20.29 22.27
N ARG A 633 36.29 21.12 23.01
CA ARG A 633 36.81 22.43 23.52
C ARG A 633 38.08 22.29 24.37
N HIS A 634 38.36 21.13 24.93
CA HIS A 634 39.55 20.82 25.70
C HIS A 634 40.72 20.31 24.87
N THR A 635 40.50 20.08 23.58
CA THR A 635 41.54 19.69 22.62
C THR A 635 42.19 20.92 21.97
N LYS A 636 43.19 20.69 21.09
CA LYS A 636 43.78 21.74 20.26
C LYS A 636 43.06 21.97 18.92
N MET A 637 42.02 21.20 18.62
CA MET A 637 41.28 21.32 17.35
C MET A 637 40.50 22.62 17.30
N ARG A 638 40.62 23.39 16.22
CA ARG A 638 39.94 24.66 15.99
C ARG A 638 39.57 24.82 14.52
N TRP A 639 38.46 25.51 14.29
CA TRP A 639 37.92 25.76 12.95
C TRP A 639 37.78 27.26 12.70
N ASP A 640 37.90 27.65 11.43
CA ASP A 640 37.76 29.05 11.03
C ASP A 640 36.30 29.46 10.84
N LEU A 641 35.46 28.50 10.49
CA LEU A 641 34.01 28.67 10.32
C LEU A 641 33.27 27.47 10.90
N ILE A 642 32.22 27.72 11.66
CA ILE A 642 31.35 26.68 12.23
C ILE A 642 29.90 27.01 11.85
N PHE A 643 29.15 26.00 11.32
CA PHE A 643 27.71 26.08 11.15
C PHE A 643 27.02 25.23 12.22
N VAL A 644 25.94 25.78 12.81
CA VAL A 644 25.24 25.15 13.94
C VAL A 644 23.73 25.28 13.71
N ASP A 645 23.07 24.18 13.41
CA ASP A 645 21.63 24.12 13.17
C ASP A 645 20.94 23.04 14.03
N PRO A 646 20.78 23.28 15.34
CA PRO A 646 20.28 22.31 16.28
C PRO A 646 18.77 22.09 16.09
N PRO A 647 18.26 20.89 16.37
CA PRO A 647 16.82 20.62 16.39
C PRO A 647 16.15 21.46 17.51
N THR A 648 14.87 21.80 17.31
CA THR A 648 14.08 22.52 18.31
C THR A 648 14.02 21.77 19.64
N PHE A 649 13.76 20.47 19.58
CA PHE A 649 13.74 19.51 20.69
C PHE A 649 14.37 18.18 20.28
N SER A 650 15.06 17.54 21.24
CA SER A 650 15.51 16.16 21.05
C SER A 650 15.38 15.38 22.36
N ASN A 651 14.65 14.27 22.33
CA ASN A 651 14.50 13.31 23.42
C ASN A 651 15.01 11.92 22.99
N SER A 652 16.05 11.88 22.17
CA SER A 652 16.61 10.63 21.69
C SER A 652 17.07 9.75 22.87
N ALA A 653 16.63 8.48 22.91
CA ALA A 653 17.11 7.49 23.88
C ALA A 653 18.63 7.23 23.79
N LYS A 654 19.29 7.74 22.76
CA LYS A 654 20.75 7.69 22.55
C LYS A 654 21.50 8.86 23.21
N MET A 655 20.78 9.88 23.68
CA MET A 655 21.37 10.98 24.47
C MET A 655 21.58 10.49 25.90
N ARG A 656 22.80 10.59 26.41
CA ARG A 656 23.19 10.18 27.77
C ARG A 656 22.74 11.15 28.85
N THR A 657 22.30 12.36 28.48
CA THR A 657 21.98 13.46 29.39
C THR A 657 20.55 13.97 29.17
N ARG A 658 20.10 14.94 29.98
CA ARG A 658 18.82 15.63 29.91
C ARG A 658 18.49 16.04 28.47
N GLY A 659 17.25 15.77 28.00
CA GLY A 659 16.78 16.12 26.65
C GLY A 659 17.10 17.55 26.23
N TRP A 660 17.45 17.76 24.98
CA TRP A 660 17.78 19.04 24.37
C TRP A 660 16.54 19.92 24.14
N ASP A 661 16.66 21.21 24.46
CA ASP A 661 15.71 22.29 24.19
C ASP A 661 16.45 23.51 23.72
N VAL A 662 16.26 23.93 22.45
CA VAL A 662 17.01 25.01 21.83
C VAL A 662 16.83 26.36 22.60
N GLN A 663 15.61 26.67 23.08
CA GLN A 663 15.37 27.90 23.81
C GLN A 663 16.12 27.95 25.14
N ARG A 664 16.27 26.82 25.82
CA ARG A 664 16.93 26.69 27.10
C ARG A 664 18.46 26.60 26.98
N ASP A 665 18.95 25.83 26.00
CA ASP A 665 20.31 25.31 25.98
C ASP A 665 21.22 26.01 24.93
N HIS A 666 20.67 26.88 24.07
CA HIS A 666 21.44 27.52 22.98
C HIS A 666 22.60 28.34 23.44
N ALA A 667 22.48 29.11 24.56
CA ALA A 667 23.55 29.99 25.03
C ALA A 667 24.78 29.19 25.45
N GLU A 668 24.59 28.10 26.20
CA GLU A 668 25.68 27.20 26.61
C GLU A 668 26.37 26.57 25.41
N LEU A 669 25.56 26.06 24.42
CA LEU A 669 26.09 25.49 23.17
C LEU A 669 26.95 26.55 22.43
N LEU A 670 26.44 27.75 22.21
CA LEU A 670 27.13 28.78 21.43
C LEU A 670 28.42 29.28 22.13
N ILE A 671 28.43 29.35 23.45
CA ILE A 671 29.64 29.61 24.22
C ILE A 671 30.65 28.46 24.06
N GLY A 672 30.20 27.21 24.08
CA GLY A 672 31.04 26.06 23.78
C GLY A 672 31.64 26.11 22.37
N VAL A 673 30.80 26.38 21.36
CA VAL A 673 31.19 26.56 19.97
C VAL A 673 32.22 27.67 19.76
N SER A 674 32.04 28.81 20.44
CA SER A 674 33.01 29.92 20.34
C SER A 674 34.43 29.55 20.75
N ARG A 675 34.58 28.58 21.64
CA ARG A 675 35.89 28.04 22.07
C ARG A 675 36.54 27.10 21.07
N LEU A 676 35.76 26.63 20.07
CA LEU A 676 36.27 25.83 18.97
C LEU A 676 36.73 26.69 17.78
N LEU A 677 36.51 28.00 17.83
CA LEU A 677 36.93 28.91 16.76
C LEU A 677 38.43 29.24 16.85
N THR A 678 39.05 29.41 15.69
CA THR A 678 40.34 30.06 15.55
C THR A 678 40.24 31.57 15.91
N ARG A 679 41.36 32.24 16.11
CA ARG A 679 41.36 33.70 16.34
C ARG A 679 40.80 34.39 15.08
N GLY A 680 39.69 35.11 15.22
CA GLY A 680 38.98 35.77 14.12
C GLY A 680 38.04 34.83 13.32
N GLY A 681 37.85 33.62 13.81
CA GLY A 681 36.84 32.68 13.26
C GLY A 681 35.42 33.15 13.56
N ALA A 682 34.44 32.59 12.84
CA ALA A 682 33.03 32.93 12.97
C ALA A 682 32.18 31.66 13.07
N ALA A 683 31.02 31.76 13.76
CA ALA A 683 29.99 30.73 13.74
C ALA A 683 28.68 31.29 13.14
N VAL A 684 27.99 30.51 12.34
CA VAL A 684 26.65 30.80 11.84
C VAL A 684 25.68 29.88 12.59
N PHE A 685 24.72 30.47 13.30
CA PHE A 685 23.70 29.74 14.06
C PHE A 685 22.33 29.90 13.40
N SER A 686 21.61 28.80 13.19
CA SER A 686 20.26 28.77 12.71
C SER A 686 19.30 28.19 13.74
N CYS A 687 18.03 28.59 13.70
CA CYS A 687 17.00 28.07 14.60
C CYS A 687 15.60 28.18 13.98
N ASN A 688 14.88 27.08 13.96
CA ASN A 688 13.49 26.97 13.38
C ASN A 688 12.38 27.16 14.44
N LEU A 689 12.71 27.50 15.71
CA LEU A 689 11.70 27.68 16.74
C LEU A 689 10.96 29.02 16.55
N ARG A 690 9.63 28.94 16.29
CA ARG A 690 8.79 30.17 16.28
C ARG A 690 8.84 30.88 17.61
N GLY A 691 9.18 32.19 17.60
CA GLY A 691 9.29 33.00 18.79
C GLY A 691 10.56 32.76 19.60
N PHE A 692 11.59 32.14 18.98
CA PHE A 692 12.92 32.00 19.58
C PHE A 692 13.46 33.34 20.05
N LYS A 693 14.02 33.36 21.25
CA LYS A 693 14.68 34.55 21.83
C LYS A 693 16.12 34.19 22.18
N LEU A 694 17.04 34.80 21.47
CA LEU A 694 18.46 34.62 21.70
C LEU A 694 18.83 35.28 23.05
N ASP A 695 19.49 34.52 23.93
CA ASP A 695 20.09 35.07 25.16
C ASP A 695 21.41 35.79 24.83
N ARG A 696 21.27 36.96 24.19
CA ARG A 696 22.35 37.78 23.71
C ARG A 696 23.26 38.20 24.87
N GLU A 697 22.69 38.55 26.03
CA GLU A 697 23.41 39.05 27.18
C GLU A 697 24.41 38.03 27.73
N THR A 698 23.97 36.77 27.90
CA THR A 698 24.84 35.67 28.36
C THR A 698 25.96 35.38 27.35
N ILE A 699 25.65 35.38 26.04
CA ILE A 699 26.61 35.11 24.99
C ILE A 699 27.67 36.24 24.88
N GLU A 700 27.25 37.51 24.91
CA GLU A 700 28.16 38.65 24.81
C GLU A 700 29.04 38.80 26.05
N ARG A 701 28.52 38.49 27.26
CA ARG A 701 29.35 38.40 28.49
C ARG A 701 30.48 37.37 28.40
N ALA A 702 30.28 36.32 27.61
CA ALA A 702 31.31 35.31 27.33
C ALA A 702 32.36 35.79 26.29
N GLY A 703 32.26 37.01 25.80
CA GLY A 703 33.18 37.60 24.83
C GLY A 703 32.88 37.32 23.38
N VAL A 704 31.65 36.87 23.05
CA VAL A 704 31.22 36.57 21.69
C VAL A 704 30.39 37.71 21.11
N GLN A 705 30.83 38.30 20.02
CA GLN A 705 30.06 39.32 19.30
C GLN A 705 28.92 38.67 18.50
N VAL A 706 27.69 39.15 18.67
CA VAL A 706 26.50 38.67 17.99
C VAL A 706 26.02 39.63 16.92
N VAL A 707 25.86 39.14 15.70
CA VAL A 707 25.33 39.88 14.56
C VAL A 707 24.11 39.14 13.98
N ASP A 708 22.97 39.82 13.91
CA ASP A 708 21.79 39.29 13.25
C ASP A 708 21.91 39.38 11.73
N ILE A 709 21.75 38.25 11.04
CA ILE A 709 21.82 38.13 9.57
C ILE A 709 20.55 37.51 8.98
N THR A 710 19.49 37.45 9.76
CA THR A 710 18.23 36.76 9.37
C THR A 710 17.69 37.26 8.03
N ASP A 711 17.65 38.57 7.81
CA ASP A 711 17.16 39.15 6.54
C ASP A 711 18.00 38.78 5.31
N LYS A 712 19.22 38.27 5.48
CA LYS A 712 20.11 37.84 4.38
C LYS A 712 20.02 36.36 4.09
N THR A 713 19.32 35.60 4.90
CA THR A 713 19.31 34.13 4.88
C THR A 713 17.90 33.53 4.72
N ILE A 714 16.84 34.36 4.71
CA ILE A 714 15.48 33.92 4.43
C ILE A 714 15.29 33.91 2.90
N PRO A 715 15.00 32.75 2.28
CA PRO A 715 14.73 32.66 0.84
C PRO A 715 13.45 33.44 0.48
N LEU A 716 13.43 34.05 -0.73
CA LEU A 716 12.28 34.78 -1.28
C LEU A 716 11.09 33.86 -1.55
#